data_1e56a8df9cbf23492f997312f37a759a
#
_entry.id   1e56a8df9cbf23492f997312f37a759a
#
_cell.length_a   1.000
_cell.length_b   1.000
_cell.length_c   1.000
_cell.angle_alpha   90.00
_cell.angle_beta   90.00
_cell.angle_gamma   90.00
#
_symmetry.space_group_name_H-M   'P 1'
#
loop_
_entity.id
_entity.type
_entity.pdbx_description
1 polymer ?
#
loop_
_entity_poly.entity_id
_entity_poly.type
_entity_poly.pdbx_seq_one_letter_code
_entity_poly.pdbx_strand_id
1 'polypeptide(L)'
;MCGYVPSRDFDFSSPNSSFSSSCPAVGGLESKCRPVKDCAVWYDLVLATPDAGCALADGGPGACCPDLPANSYGAPPLQENEKKAKQYNLVFNSPKQQFISGNIDKFSVNSAAEAGRLEMKVTDTIETQLFEHNIFVLPGSSRATHALVFTSTAESEKMSRDAMIEAYTVTEIVKRFNIKPEDVERTLRQFNLKDTILSGTCTADPVCDEKTIRSPYRTLDGSCNNIQRPSWGKSLTQFQRALPSAYADGVRTPRRAKNGGELPSARLVSTTVARDIDSPSQTDTTWVMQYGQFIDHDFTKTPEFKMANGSTIPCCMPDGKFIEKKLIHPECFPIEIPENDSFFSKFGQRCMPLVRSAPIRRLDCTFGASEQMNQFTHFLDQSNVYGFDDKTARELRTFEKGGMKVTPRDELDLLPADEESKVSCTLSKTVSGIDPPTDVKCFKTGDTPRVNEHPNLAVTHTIFLREHNRLAAELARLNPGWDDERLYQEAKRILAAQMQHITYNEWLPIIIGRVKMQELGLLPLQQGPSQDYDKNLNPSVLNEFAAAAFRFGHTLIQGKHHLTNQRRIKEREILLRQHFFKMQEIYTPGNLDKFLIGLASQPSQNAENYFTQEVTNHLFEEQGKGFGLDLVSLNLQRGRDHGIPGYNAYRTQCGLPPAGQFSDLLNLISPAIVDKFAKLYDTVDDIDLFIGAMSERLAPGALVGHTFQCIIADQFLKFKRGDRFFYDLAGQPSSFTEDQLTEIRRASFARLVCDNSNVKSSQPLIFKTPSHVNPILNCDSGSIPRLNLRPFGVEDRWPEYNTGDGGVKWLQNCDFPGYDLSRKTIPGEQCGRLCINDGKCNAFTHNSATGICFLKDIPASYGRSPWDGAICGFLPWKF
;
A
#
# COMPACT_ATOMS: atom_id res chain seq x y z
N MET A 1 34.19 -28.73 -11.54
CA MET A 1 33.38 -29.91 -11.89
C MET A 1 32.39 -30.11 -10.74
N CYS A 2 31.24 -29.45 -10.85
CA CYS A 2 30.10 -29.71 -9.96
C CYS A 2 29.01 -30.33 -10.83
N GLY A 3 28.67 -31.55 -10.48
CA GLY A 3 27.76 -32.38 -11.28
C GLY A 3 26.34 -31.85 -11.29
N TYR A 4 25.80 -31.79 -12.46
CA TYR A 4 24.40 -31.56 -12.76
C TYR A 4 23.58 -32.74 -12.21
N VAL A 5 22.69 -32.50 -11.26
CA VAL A 5 21.68 -33.48 -10.84
C VAL A 5 20.46 -33.22 -11.74
N PRO A 6 20.00 -34.19 -12.54
CA PRO A 6 18.83 -33.97 -13.38
C PRO A 6 17.58 -33.82 -12.55
N SER A 7 16.76 -32.82 -12.92
CA SER A 7 15.39 -32.66 -12.43
C SER A 7 14.61 -33.94 -12.67
N ARG A 8 14.17 -34.59 -11.58
CA ARG A 8 13.16 -35.66 -11.69
C ARG A 8 11.84 -34.99 -12.03
N ASP A 9 11.32 -35.33 -13.19
CA ASP A 9 9.92 -35.10 -13.53
C ASP A 9 9.05 -35.86 -12.51
N PHE A 10 8.38 -35.11 -11.64
CA PHE A 10 7.41 -35.69 -10.71
C PHE A 10 6.06 -35.78 -11.42
N ASP A 11 5.70 -37.01 -11.75
CA ASP A 11 4.36 -37.37 -12.22
C ASP A 11 3.38 -37.30 -11.03
N PHE A 12 2.50 -36.29 -11.04
CA PHE A 12 1.50 -36.02 -9.99
C PHE A 12 0.21 -36.88 -10.16
N SER A 13 0.24 -37.93 -10.96
CA SER A 13 -0.93 -38.74 -11.28
C SER A 13 -1.10 -40.03 -10.43
N SER A 14 -0.32 -40.25 -9.38
CA SER A 14 -0.48 -41.44 -8.53
C SER A 14 -1.36 -41.17 -7.30
N PRO A 15 -2.52 -41.85 -7.14
CA PRO A 15 -3.49 -41.60 -6.09
C PRO A 15 -3.24 -42.34 -4.75
N ASN A 16 -2.03 -42.73 -4.43
CA ASN A 16 -1.76 -43.56 -3.24
C ASN A 16 -0.61 -43.01 -2.37
N SER A 17 -0.76 -41.80 -1.82
CA SER A 17 -0.05 -41.43 -0.58
C SER A 17 -1.08 -41.32 0.55
N SER A 18 -1.20 -42.34 1.40
CA SER A 18 -1.98 -42.28 2.63
C SER A 18 -1.26 -41.30 3.59
N PHE A 19 -1.77 -40.05 3.70
CA PHE A 19 -1.31 -39.14 4.74
C PHE A 19 -1.68 -39.69 6.13
N SER A 20 -0.75 -39.62 7.07
CA SER A 20 -1.00 -39.98 8.46
C SER A 20 -1.94 -38.94 9.12
N SER A 21 -2.83 -39.40 9.99
CA SER A 21 -3.60 -38.51 10.87
C SER A 21 -2.80 -37.96 12.04
N SER A 22 -1.58 -38.47 12.26
CA SER A 22 -0.66 -38.01 13.32
C SER A 22 0.45 -37.14 12.71
N CYS A 23 0.75 -36.05 13.38
CA CYS A 23 1.79 -35.10 12.97
C CYS A 23 3.10 -35.41 13.71
N PRO A 24 4.26 -35.45 13.01
CA PRO A 24 5.57 -35.40 13.64
C PRO A 24 5.80 -34.03 14.27
N ALA A 25 6.72 -33.97 15.25
CA ALA A 25 7.15 -32.69 15.81
C ALA A 25 7.85 -31.83 14.72
N VAL A 26 7.46 -30.58 14.61
CA VAL A 26 8.05 -29.63 13.66
C VAL A 26 8.90 -28.62 14.44
N GLY A 27 10.19 -28.58 14.14
CA GLY A 27 11.14 -27.70 14.86
C GLY A 27 11.24 -28.01 16.35
N GLY A 28 11.03 -29.29 16.76
CA GLY A 28 11.04 -29.71 18.15
C GLY A 28 9.79 -29.38 18.96
N LEU A 29 8.74 -28.84 18.30
CA LEU A 29 7.45 -28.52 18.90
C LEU A 29 6.40 -29.57 18.52
N GLU A 30 5.50 -29.90 19.45
CA GLU A 30 4.29 -30.67 19.11
C GLU A 30 3.51 -29.98 17.99
N SER A 31 2.99 -30.77 17.06
CA SER A 31 2.34 -30.27 15.86
C SER A 31 0.98 -30.93 15.65
N LYS A 32 0.01 -30.14 15.13
CA LYS A 32 -1.31 -30.61 14.76
C LYS A 32 -1.54 -30.45 13.26
N CYS A 33 -2.29 -31.38 12.69
CA CYS A 33 -2.70 -31.29 11.30
C CYS A 33 -3.69 -30.11 11.11
N ARG A 34 -3.31 -29.17 10.28
CA ARG A 34 -4.11 -27.97 9.98
C ARG A 34 -4.08 -27.69 8.49
N PRO A 35 -5.07 -26.92 7.97
CA PRO A 35 -4.97 -26.38 6.61
C PRO A 35 -3.64 -25.66 6.41
N VAL A 36 -3.02 -25.82 5.25
CA VAL A 36 -1.67 -25.27 4.98
C VAL A 36 -1.62 -23.76 5.20
N LYS A 37 -2.71 -23.04 4.93
CA LYS A 37 -2.80 -21.60 5.19
C LYS A 37 -2.60 -21.21 6.67
N ASP A 38 -3.00 -22.08 7.59
CA ASP A 38 -2.83 -21.87 9.04
C ASP A 38 -1.39 -22.12 9.48
N CYS A 39 -0.59 -22.75 8.59
CA CYS A 39 0.84 -22.94 8.70
C CYS A 39 1.66 -21.88 7.95
N ALA A 40 1.07 -20.87 7.33
CA ALA A 40 1.78 -19.94 6.44
C ALA A 40 3.02 -19.33 7.09
N VAL A 41 2.91 -18.88 8.34
CA VAL A 41 4.02 -18.33 9.12
C VAL A 41 5.10 -19.36 9.49
N TRP A 42 4.82 -20.67 9.29
CA TRP A 42 5.73 -21.79 9.62
C TRP A 42 6.18 -22.54 8.36
N TYR A 43 5.84 -22.04 7.17
CA TYR A 43 6.01 -22.77 5.92
C TYR A 43 7.41 -23.35 5.74
N ASP A 44 8.45 -22.54 5.92
CA ASP A 44 9.84 -22.98 5.68
C ASP A 44 10.26 -24.07 6.68
N LEU A 45 9.78 -24.01 7.92
CA LEU A 45 10.04 -25.02 8.94
C LEU A 45 9.29 -26.33 8.65
N VAL A 46 8.03 -26.21 8.21
CA VAL A 46 7.18 -27.35 7.79
C VAL A 46 7.78 -28.02 6.57
N LEU A 47 8.24 -27.23 5.58
CA LEU A 47 8.85 -27.74 4.35
C LEU A 47 10.18 -28.46 4.62
N ALA A 48 10.96 -28.00 5.59
CA ALA A 48 12.22 -28.61 5.99
C ALA A 48 12.05 -29.89 6.85
N THR A 49 10.83 -30.17 7.32
CA THR A 49 10.54 -31.33 8.17
C THR A 49 10.10 -32.50 7.30
N PRO A 50 10.77 -33.65 7.32
CA PRO A 50 10.33 -34.85 6.63
C PRO A 50 8.91 -35.25 7.06
N ASP A 51 8.08 -35.65 6.09
CA ASP A 51 6.70 -36.12 6.31
C ASP A 51 5.77 -35.14 7.04
N ALA A 52 5.98 -33.83 6.89
CA ALA A 52 5.12 -32.81 7.48
C ALA A 52 3.72 -32.70 6.84
N GLY A 53 3.40 -33.47 5.82
CA GLY A 53 2.07 -33.58 5.25
C GLY A 53 1.16 -34.44 6.12
N CYS A 54 -0.13 -34.08 6.25
CA CYS A 54 -1.13 -34.80 7.03
C CYS A 54 -2.51 -34.77 6.37
N ALA A 55 -3.45 -35.59 6.85
CA ALA A 55 -4.84 -35.57 6.41
C ALA A 55 -5.71 -34.80 7.41
N LEU A 56 -6.47 -33.82 6.91
CA LEU A 56 -7.47 -33.09 7.68
C LEU A 56 -8.68 -33.98 8.01
N ALA A 57 -9.51 -33.57 8.97
CA ALA A 57 -10.71 -34.33 9.37
C ALA A 57 -11.72 -34.55 8.25
N ASP A 58 -11.70 -33.72 7.21
CA ASP A 58 -12.51 -33.86 5.98
C ASP A 58 -11.83 -34.70 4.91
N GLY A 59 -10.67 -35.29 5.20
CA GLY A 59 -9.88 -36.11 4.27
C GLY A 59 -9.03 -35.29 3.29
N GLY A 60 -9.06 -33.95 3.36
CA GLY A 60 -8.22 -33.07 2.57
C GLY A 60 -6.77 -33.07 3.04
N PRO A 61 -5.82 -32.68 2.17
CA PRO A 61 -4.41 -32.53 2.57
C PRO A 61 -4.21 -31.31 3.47
N GLY A 62 -3.42 -31.48 4.52
CA GLY A 62 -3.01 -30.47 5.46
C GLY A 62 -1.51 -30.50 5.72
N ALA A 63 -1.04 -29.64 6.58
CA ALA A 63 0.33 -29.63 7.07
C ALA A 63 0.37 -29.72 8.59
N CYS A 64 1.44 -30.33 9.11
CA CYS A 64 1.70 -30.43 10.53
C CYS A 64 2.23 -29.10 11.05
N CYS A 65 1.34 -28.27 11.58
CA CYS A 65 1.71 -26.96 12.16
C CYS A 65 2.12 -27.11 13.62
N PRO A 66 3.22 -26.49 14.05
CA PRO A 66 3.58 -26.45 15.45
C PRO A 66 2.47 -25.89 16.32
N ASP A 67 2.18 -26.57 17.44
CA ASP A 67 1.25 -26.09 18.46
C ASP A 67 2.07 -25.27 19.47
N LEU A 68 1.90 -23.95 19.44
CA LEU A 68 2.50 -23.07 20.42
C LEU A 68 1.55 -22.91 21.62
N PRO A 69 2.07 -22.85 22.87
CA PRO A 69 1.26 -22.49 24.01
C PRO A 69 0.50 -21.20 23.76
N ALA A 70 -0.73 -21.09 24.23
CA ALA A 70 -1.60 -19.93 24.02
C ALA A 70 -0.94 -18.58 24.39
N ASN A 71 0.05 -18.59 25.26
CA ASN A 71 0.83 -17.41 25.67
C ASN A 71 2.01 -17.07 24.76
N SER A 72 2.35 -17.89 23.77
CA SER A 72 3.46 -17.62 22.86
C SER A 72 3.06 -16.78 21.63
N TYR A 73 1.77 -16.56 21.44
CA TYR A 73 1.21 -15.60 20.44
C TYR A 73 0.78 -14.26 21.07
N GLY A 74 0.75 -14.18 22.39
CA GLY A 74 0.57 -12.93 23.11
C GLY A 74 1.82 -12.06 22.96
N ALA A 75 1.63 -10.77 22.75
CA ALA A 75 2.70 -9.80 22.95
C ALA A 75 3.34 -10.06 24.33
N PRO A 76 4.68 -10.00 24.46
CA PRO A 76 5.30 -9.99 25.76
C PRO A 76 4.64 -8.93 26.65
N PRO A 77 4.58 -9.11 27.98
CA PRO A 77 3.95 -8.14 28.87
C PRO A 77 4.42 -6.72 28.56
N LEU A 78 3.51 -5.77 28.53
CA LEU A 78 3.72 -4.36 28.14
C LEU A 78 5.03 -3.74 28.68
N GLN A 79 5.51 -4.20 29.86
CA GLN A 79 6.77 -3.72 30.44
C GLN A 79 8.04 -4.15 29.67
N GLU A 80 8.04 -5.28 29.01
CA GLU A 80 9.18 -5.73 28.19
C GLU A 80 9.10 -5.22 26.76
N ASN A 81 7.88 -5.08 26.23
CA ASN A 81 7.62 -4.43 24.95
C ASN A 81 7.82 -2.89 25.02
N GLU A 82 7.53 -2.25 26.14
CA GLU A 82 7.89 -0.83 26.35
C GLU A 82 9.41 -0.60 26.31
N LYS A 83 10.21 -1.53 26.80
CA LYS A 83 11.68 -1.45 26.69
C LYS A 83 12.17 -1.68 25.27
N LYS A 84 11.60 -2.65 24.54
CA LYS A 84 11.95 -2.93 23.13
C LYS A 84 11.35 -1.88 22.19
N ALA A 85 10.12 -1.44 22.40
CA ALA A 85 9.51 -0.34 21.65
C ALA A 85 10.22 1.01 21.93
N LYS A 86 10.74 1.22 23.15
CA LYS A 86 11.61 2.38 23.45
C LYS A 86 12.96 2.32 22.74
N GLN A 87 13.42 1.13 22.35
CA GLN A 87 14.64 0.97 21.56
C GLN A 87 14.41 1.35 20.09
N TYR A 88 13.18 1.24 19.58
CA TYR A 88 12.79 1.69 18.23
C TYR A 88 12.05 3.06 18.23
N ASN A 89 11.48 3.49 19.36
CA ASN A 89 10.96 4.83 19.55
C ASN A 89 12.08 5.74 20.06
N LEU A 90 12.97 6.15 19.18
CA LEU A 90 13.80 7.32 19.44
C LEU A 90 12.89 8.56 19.45
N VAL A 91 12.19 8.76 20.56
CA VAL A 91 11.72 10.09 20.93
C VAL A 91 12.97 10.94 21.05
N PHE A 92 13.08 11.96 20.21
CA PHE A 92 14.11 12.98 20.31
C PHE A 92 13.98 13.68 21.68
N ASN A 93 14.56 13.10 22.73
CA ASN A 93 14.95 13.83 23.91
C ASN A 93 16.32 14.44 23.64
N SER A 94 16.34 15.46 22.77
CA SER A 94 17.52 16.34 22.69
C SER A 94 17.70 17.02 24.02
N PRO A 95 18.93 17.04 24.57
CA PRO A 95 19.23 17.84 25.76
C PRO A 95 18.79 19.28 25.51
N LYS A 96 18.05 19.87 26.44
CA LYS A 96 17.75 21.30 26.47
C LYS A 96 19.05 22.07 26.69
N GLN A 97 19.89 22.20 25.68
CA GLN A 97 20.89 23.24 25.66
C GLN A 97 20.25 24.51 25.10
N GLN A 98 20.14 25.55 25.90
CA GLN A 98 19.82 26.89 25.47
C GLN A 98 20.86 27.32 24.44
N PHE A 99 20.48 27.28 23.15
CA PHE A 99 21.23 27.94 22.12
C PHE A 99 20.74 29.39 21.98
N ILE A 100 21.68 30.30 22.00
CA ILE A 100 21.50 31.72 21.75
C ILE A 100 21.14 31.86 20.27
N SER A 101 19.83 31.94 19.96
CA SER A 101 19.33 32.44 18.67
C SER A 101 19.54 33.95 18.65
N GLY A 102 20.80 34.40 18.60
CA GLY A 102 21.06 35.81 18.48
C GLY A 102 20.43 36.34 17.20
N ASN A 103 19.39 37.16 17.36
CA ASN A 103 18.87 38.11 16.39
C ASN A 103 17.98 37.64 15.23
N ILE A 104 17.42 36.45 15.26
CA ILE A 104 16.35 36.12 14.28
C ILE A 104 15.02 36.64 14.84
N ASP A 105 14.60 37.81 14.40
CA ASP A 105 13.34 38.43 14.79
C ASP A 105 12.22 38.22 13.73
N LYS A 106 11.01 38.56 14.10
CA LYS A 106 9.84 38.44 13.23
C LYS A 106 9.96 39.25 11.94
N PHE A 107 10.61 40.39 11.97
CA PHE A 107 10.82 41.24 10.81
C PHE A 107 11.77 40.56 9.82
N SER A 108 12.87 40.00 10.31
CA SER A 108 13.85 39.27 9.51
C SER A 108 13.23 38.05 8.85
N VAL A 109 12.37 37.30 9.59
CA VAL A 109 11.65 36.12 9.03
C VAL A 109 10.68 36.56 7.95
N ASN A 110 9.88 37.62 8.16
CA ASN A 110 8.93 38.09 7.14
C ASN A 110 9.67 38.64 5.90
N SER A 111 10.80 39.33 6.09
CA SER A 111 11.64 39.76 4.96
C SER A 111 12.22 38.58 4.18
N ALA A 112 12.60 37.50 4.83
CA ALA A 112 13.02 36.29 4.17
C ALA A 112 11.83 35.59 3.43
N ALA A 113 10.64 35.65 3.99
CA ALA A 113 9.44 35.12 3.35
C ALA A 113 9.05 35.88 2.06
N GLU A 114 9.23 37.21 2.06
CA GLU A 114 9.06 37.98 0.81
C GLU A 114 10.13 37.63 -0.24
N ALA A 115 11.38 37.40 0.19
CA ALA A 115 12.42 36.91 -0.73
C ALA A 115 12.07 35.51 -1.29
N GLY A 116 11.52 34.61 -0.47
CA GLY A 116 11.06 33.28 -0.90
C GLY A 116 9.92 33.36 -1.94
N ARG A 117 8.98 34.30 -1.75
CA ARG A 117 7.93 34.58 -2.75
C ARG A 117 8.50 35.12 -4.07
N LEU A 118 9.53 35.93 -4.00
CA LEU A 118 10.20 36.46 -5.20
C LEU A 118 10.93 35.34 -5.94
N GLU A 119 11.61 34.44 -5.22
CA GLU A 119 12.30 33.30 -5.81
C GLU A 119 11.31 32.36 -6.54
N MET A 120 10.10 32.19 -6.00
CA MET A 120 9.03 31.45 -6.70
C MET A 120 8.62 32.12 -8.03
N LYS A 121 8.58 33.46 -8.08
CA LYS A 121 8.33 34.18 -9.34
C LYS A 121 9.48 34.05 -10.35
N VAL A 122 10.72 33.91 -9.87
CA VAL A 122 11.85 33.60 -10.75
C VAL A 122 11.67 32.21 -11.35
N THR A 123 11.23 31.23 -10.55
CA THR A 123 10.87 29.89 -11.03
C THR A 123 9.80 29.96 -12.11
N ASP A 124 8.70 30.73 -11.90
CA ASP A 124 7.63 30.90 -12.89
C ASP A 124 8.16 31.54 -14.20
N THR A 125 9.15 32.43 -14.11
CA THR A 125 9.82 33.01 -15.27
C THR A 125 10.62 31.95 -16.05
N ILE A 126 11.36 31.06 -15.36
CA ILE A 126 12.08 29.96 -16.00
C ILE A 126 11.10 29.02 -16.70
N GLU A 127 9.97 28.71 -16.08
CA GLU A 127 8.90 27.90 -16.69
C GLU A 127 8.41 28.50 -18.02
N THR A 128 8.21 29.82 -18.05
CA THR A 128 7.84 30.57 -19.27
C THR A 128 8.93 30.47 -20.34
N GLN A 129 10.19 30.70 -19.96
CA GLN A 129 11.34 30.62 -20.89
C GLN A 129 11.52 29.21 -21.49
N LEU A 130 11.23 28.15 -20.73
CA LEU A 130 11.26 26.78 -21.26
C LEU A 130 10.30 26.62 -22.44
N PHE A 131 9.09 27.14 -22.33
CA PHE A 131 8.12 27.12 -23.45
C PHE A 131 8.57 27.98 -24.63
N GLU A 132 9.08 29.18 -24.39
CA GLU A 132 9.59 30.08 -25.43
C GLU A 132 10.73 29.45 -26.23
N HIS A 133 11.55 28.60 -25.57
CA HIS A 133 12.65 27.87 -26.22
C HIS A 133 12.22 26.49 -26.73
N ASN A 134 10.94 26.15 -26.77
CA ASN A 134 10.40 24.85 -27.19
C ASN A 134 10.98 23.65 -26.40
N ILE A 135 11.25 23.87 -25.12
CA ILE A 135 11.72 22.82 -24.20
C ILE A 135 10.53 22.32 -23.40
N PHE A 136 10.02 21.15 -23.73
CA PHE A 136 8.89 20.50 -23.04
C PHE A 136 9.02 18.98 -23.11
N VAL A 137 8.24 18.29 -22.27
CA VAL A 137 8.19 16.82 -22.26
C VAL A 137 7.30 16.35 -23.40
N LEU A 138 7.89 15.57 -24.33
CA LEU A 138 7.17 15.06 -25.49
C LEU A 138 6.15 13.99 -25.04
N PRO A 139 4.87 14.08 -25.50
CA PRO A 139 3.90 13.03 -25.26
C PRO A 139 4.39 11.66 -25.77
N GLY A 140 4.15 10.60 -25.01
CA GLY A 140 4.57 9.25 -25.37
C GLY A 140 6.06 8.93 -25.11
N SER A 141 6.86 9.92 -24.71
CA SER A 141 8.25 9.69 -24.31
C SER A 141 8.33 8.89 -23.00
N SER A 142 9.46 8.23 -22.75
CA SER A 142 9.74 7.53 -21.47
C SER A 142 9.55 8.46 -20.28
N ARG A 143 9.91 9.75 -20.39
CA ARG A 143 9.70 10.76 -19.34
C ARG A 143 8.21 11.05 -19.12
N ALA A 144 7.43 11.20 -20.17
CA ALA A 144 5.99 11.42 -20.06
C ALA A 144 5.31 10.22 -19.39
N THR A 145 5.68 9.01 -19.78
CA THR A 145 5.16 7.76 -19.19
C THR A 145 5.56 7.63 -17.71
N HIS A 146 6.82 7.93 -17.38
CA HIS A 146 7.28 7.95 -15.98
C HIS A 146 6.48 8.93 -15.12
N ALA A 147 6.13 10.09 -15.66
CA ALA A 147 5.34 11.10 -14.94
C ALA A 147 3.92 10.62 -14.56
N LEU A 148 3.39 9.58 -15.24
CA LEU A 148 2.08 9.00 -14.91
C LEU A 148 2.10 8.27 -13.57
N VAL A 149 3.23 7.72 -13.16
CA VAL A 149 3.40 7.05 -11.86
C VAL A 149 3.34 8.05 -10.70
N PHE A 150 3.69 9.33 -10.95
CA PHE A 150 3.83 10.40 -9.96
C PHE A 150 2.80 11.53 -10.16
N THR A 151 1.59 11.17 -10.55
CA THR A 151 0.51 12.16 -10.77
C THR A 151 0.14 12.88 -9.48
N SER A 152 -0.12 14.18 -9.64
CA SER A 152 -0.58 15.10 -8.59
C SER A 152 -2.07 15.41 -8.75
N THR A 153 -2.69 15.90 -7.67
CA THR A 153 -3.99 16.58 -7.70
C THR A 153 -3.76 18.09 -7.68
N ALA A 154 -4.76 18.87 -8.08
CA ALA A 154 -4.69 20.33 -8.02
C ALA A 154 -4.41 20.83 -6.58
N GLU A 155 -4.93 20.14 -5.57
CA GLU A 155 -4.66 20.43 -4.17
C GLU A 155 -3.19 20.17 -3.81
N SER A 156 -2.65 18.99 -4.18
CA SER A 156 -1.25 18.65 -3.91
C SER A 156 -0.27 19.59 -4.64
N GLU A 157 -0.60 20.02 -5.86
CA GLU A 157 0.21 21.01 -6.60
C GLU A 157 0.26 22.36 -5.88
N LYS A 158 -0.91 22.87 -5.43
CA LYS A 158 -0.97 24.11 -4.65
C LYS A 158 -0.16 23.99 -3.34
N MET A 159 -0.40 22.94 -2.57
CA MET A 159 0.33 22.71 -1.30
C MET A 159 1.84 22.62 -1.51
N SER A 160 2.26 21.99 -2.61
CA SER A 160 3.66 21.86 -2.97
C SER A 160 4.31 23.20 -3.33
N ARG A 161 3.62 24.07 -4.09
CA ARG A 161 4.14 25.41 -4.40
C ARG A 161 4.21 26.30 -3.16
N ASP A 162 3.25 26.19 -2.25
CA ASP A 162 3.28 26.88 -0.96
C ASP A 162 4.47 26.40 -0.09
N ALA A 163 4.77 25.10 -0.10
CA ALA A 163 5.91 24.52 0.60
C ALA A 163 7.26 24.91 -0.03
N MET A 164 7.30 25.15 -1.35
CA MET A 164 8.49 25.68 -2.01
C MET A 164 8.81 27.10 -1.58
N ILE A 165 7.80 27.98 -1.45
CA ILE A 165 8.02 29.33 -0.90
C ILE A 165 8.61 29.26 0.51
N GLU A 166 8.15 28.33 1.33
CA GLU A 166 8.73 28.07 2.65
C GLU A 166 10.20 27.61 2.55
N ALA A 167 10.50 26.63 1.69
CA ALA A 167 11.87 26.15 1.50
C ALA A 167 12.84 27.28 1.07
N TYR A 168 12.41 28.13 0.14
CA TYR A 168 13.18 29.32 -0.25
C TYR A 168 13.33 30.32 0.91
N THR A 169 12.27 30.50 1.72
CA THR A 169 12.33 31.33 2.93
C THR A 169 13.38 30.79 3.91
N VAL A 170 13.36 29.48 4.16
CA VAL A 170 14.33 28.80 5.05
C VAL A 170 15.76 28.95 4.51
N THR A 171 15.94 28.74 3.20
CA THR A 171 17.24 28.92 2.54
C THR A 171 17.77 30.35 2.74
N GLU A 172 16.91 31.35 2.60
CA GLU A 172 17.29 32.76 2.79
C GLU A 172 17.62 33.07 4.25
N ILE A 173 16.88 32.50 5.22
CA ILE A 173 17.21 32.65 6.67
C ILE A 173 18.57 32.00 6.96
N VAL A 174 18.80 30.77 6.50
CA VAL A 174 20.05 30.03 6.69
C VAL A 174 21.22 30.84 6.16
N LYS A 175 21.07 31.41 4.96
CA LYS A 175 22.10 32.25 4.33
C LYS A 175 22.37 33.58 5.12
N ARG A 176 21.32 34.32 5.50
CA ARG A 176 21.45 35.61 6.22
C ARG A 176 22.09 35.45 7.58
N PHE A 177 21.74 34.38 8.29
CA PHE A 177 22.20 34.15 9.66
C PHE A 177 23.36 33.15 9.74
N ASN A 178 23.89 32.71 8.60
CA ASN A 178 25.00 31.76 8.51
C ASN A 178 24.78 30.52 9.40
N ILE A 179 23.58 29.95 9.35
CA ILE A 179 23.21 28.75 10.12
C ILE A 179 23.88 27.54 9.47
N LYS A 180 24.56 26.73 10.28
CA LYS A 180 25.18 25.51 9.79
C LYS A 180 24.10 24.45 9.42
N PRO A 181 24.33 23.62 8.39
CA PRO A 181 23.37 22.61 7.97
C PRO A 181 22.84 21.72 9.11
N GLU A 182 23.72 21.29 10.00
CA GLU A 182 23.38 20.45 11.17
C GLU A 182 22.52 21.17 12.21
N ASP A 183 22.49 22.50 12.20
CA ASP A 183 21.77 23.33 13.15
C ASP A 183 20.42 23.83 12.63
N VAL A 184 20.15 23.70 11.32
CA VAL A 184 18.96 24.26 10.67
C VAL A 184 17.68 23.78 11.34
N GLU A 185 17.51 22.48 11.48
CA GLU A 185 16.33 21.87 12.08
C GLU A 185 16.11 22.35 13.52
N ARG A 186 17.16 22.31 14.32
CA ARG A 186 17.10 22.73 15.72
C ARG A 186 16.81 24.21 15.88
N THR A 187 17.42 25.06 15.05
CA THR A 187 17.31 26.52 15.13
C THR A 187 15.95 27.00 14.62
N LEU A 188 15.46 26.46 13.51
CA LEU A 188 14.28 26.99 12.84
C LEU A 188 12.97 26.40 13.32
N ARG A 189 12.97 25.20 13.91
CA ARG A 189 11.77 24.54 14.43
C ARG A 189 11.07 25.31 15.57
N GLN A 190 11.76 26.25 16.21
CA GLN A 190 11.17 27.13 17.22
C GLN A 190 10.30 28.26 16.62
N PHE A 191 10.41 28.53 15.31
CA PHE A 191 9.63 29.57 14.64
C PHE A 191 8.40 28.95 13.97
N ASN A 192 7.23 29.51 14.26
CA ASN A 192 5.97 29.04 13.69
C ASN A 192 5.59 29.90 12.49
N LEU A 193 5.22 29.25 11.37
CA LEU A 193 4.76 29.95 10.18
C LEU A 193 3.49 30.79 10.44
N LYS A 194 2.64 30.38 11.41
CA LYS A 194 1.42 31.12 11.79
C LYS A 194 1.71 32.54 12.25
N ASP A 195 2.91 32.81 12.71
CA ASP A 195 3.35 34.14 13.17
C ASP A 195 3.95 35.01 12.05
N THR A 196 3.91 34.52 10.81
CA THR A 196 4.53 35.16 9.65
C THR A 196 3.50 35.52 8.57
N ILE A 197 3.95 36.19 7.51
CA ILE A 197 3.13 36.46 6.33
C ILE A 197 2.71 35.17 5.56
N LEU A 198 3.29 34.02 5.91
CA LEU A 198 2.94 32.72 5.36
C LEU A 198 1.82 31.99 6.14
N SER A 199 1.27 32.63 7.18
CA SER A 199 0.28 32.01 8.09
C SER A 199 -0.92 31.40 7.40
N GLY A 200 -1.43 32.01 6.29
CA GLY A 200 -2.58 31.53 5.54
C GLY A 200 -2.38 30.21 4.82
N THR A 201 -1.18 29.66 4.88
CA THR A 201 -0.82 28.40 4.21
C THR A 201 -0.70 27.22 5.17
N CYS A 202 -0.82 27.47 6.48
CA CYS A 202 -0.86 26.41 7.49
C CYS A 202 -2.23 25.72 7.47
N THR A 203 -2.23 24.40 7.32
CA THR A 203 -3.46 23.60 7.40
C THR A 203 -3.88 23.48 8.86
N ALA A 204 -5.17 23.71 9.13
CA ALA A 204 -5.72 23.40 10.45
C ALA A 204 -5.84 21.88 10.64
N ASP A 205 -5.64 21.41 11.86
CA ASP A 205 -5.94 20.01 12.19
C ASP A 205 -7.41 19.68 11.90
N PRO A 206 -7.72 18.51 11.37
CA PRO A 206 -9.09 18.06 11.20
C PRO A 206 -9.84 18.05 12.54
N VAL A 207 -11.12 18.43 12.49
CA VAL A 207 -11.99 18.36 13.68
C VAL A 207 -12.67 17.01 13.71
N CYS A 208 -12.37 16.19 14.72
CA CYS A 208 -13.01 14.91 14.93
C CYS A 208 -14.29 15.11 15.77
N ASP A 209 -15.43 15.23 15.10
CA ASP A 209 -16.72 15.30 15.80
C ASP A 209 -17.11 13.93 16.40
N GLU A 210 -18.12 13.94 17.26
CA GLU A 210 -18.57 12.73 17.95
C GLU A 210 -19.07 11.64 16.98
N LYS A 211 -19.67 12.03 15.85
CA LYS A 211 -20.12 11.12 14.81
C LYS A 211 -18.92 10.39 14.18
N THR A 212 -17.87 11.11 13.82
CA THR A 212 -16.63 10.55 13.27
C THR A 212 -15.91 9.64 14.28
N ILE A 213 -15.83 10.06 15.55
CA ILE A 213 -15.18 9.27 16.62
C ILE A 213 -15.89 7.93 16.84
N ARG A 214 -17.23 7.92 16.81
CA ARG A 214 -18.05 6.71 17.00
C ARG A 214 -18.29 5.90 15.74
N SER A 215 -17.91 6.40 14.58
CA SER A 215 -18.06 5.68 13.32
C SER A 215 -17.27 4.37 13.33
N PRO A 216 -17.85 3.24 12.90
CA PRO A 216 -17.11 2.01 12.68
C PRO A 216 -16.26 2.07 11.39
N TYR A 217 -16.39 3.13 10.61
CA TYR A 217 -15.74 3.28 9.31
C TYR A 217 -14.64 4.34 9.36
N ARG A 218 -13.58 4.09 8.61
CA ARG A 218 -12.50 5.05 8.37
C ARG A 218 -13.02 6.27 7.62
N THR A 219 -12.46 7.43 7.91
CA THR A 219 -12.57 8.56 6.98
C THR A 219 -11.79 8.22 5.69
N LEU A 220 -12.22 8.79 4.58
CA LEU A 220 -11.64 8.47 3.28
C LEU A 220 -10.19 8.94 3.16
N ASP A 221 -9.89 10.08 3.77
CA ASP A 221 -8.57 10.71 3.78
C ASP A 221 -7.65 10.24 4.93
N GLY A 222 -8.10 9.30 5.76
CA GLY A 222 -7.34 8.77 6.89
C GLY A 222 -7.32 9.69 8.12
N SER A 223 -7.97 10.86 8.08
CA SER A 223 -8.07 11.77 9.21
C SER A 223 -8.83 11.13 10.39
N CYS A 224 -8.59 11.62 11.60
CA CYS A 224 -9.24 11.13 12.82
C CYS A 224 -9.06 9.62 13.10
N ASN A 225 -8.12 8.97 12.45
CA ASN A 225 -7.71 7.63 12.85
C ASN A 225 -7.15 7.71 14.29
N ASN A 226 -6.21 8.60 14.52
CA ASN A 226 -5.82 8.96 15.88
C ASN A 226 -6.62 10.17 16.35
N ILE A 227 -7.42 10.00 17.40
CA ILE A 227 -8.32 11.06 17.91
C ILE A 227 -7.54 12.23 18.55
N GLN A 228 -6.39 11.95 19.17
CA GLN A 228 -5.56 12.99 19.82
C GLN A 228 -4.65 13.71 18.83
N ARG A 229 -4.37 13.09 17.68
CA ARG A 229 -3.52 13.59 16.61
C ARG A 229 -4.22 13.36 15.26
N PRO A 230 -5.27 14.14 14.95
CA PRO A 230 -6.18 13.86 13.85
C PRO A 230 -5.51 13.79 12.46
N SER A 231 -4.39 14.46 12.29
CA SER A 231 -3.63 14.51 11.03
C SER A 231 -2.64 13.35 10.87
N TRP A 232 -2.40 12.52 11.89
CA TRP A 232 -1.49 11.40 11.77
C TRP A 232 -2.03 10.33 10.85
N GLY A 233 -1.28 10.01 9.81
CA GLY A 233 -1.66 9.05 8.78
C GLY A 233 -2.64 9.58 7.73
N LYS A 234 -3.01 10.86 7.78
CA LYS A 234 -3.87 11.50 6.80
C LYS A 234 -3.17 11.63 5.44
N SER A 235 -3.92 11.50 4.34
CA SER A 235 -3.47 11.83 2.99
C SER A 235 -3.01 13.29 2.88
N LEU A 236 -2.17 13.60 1.91
CA LEU A 236 -1.60 14.93 1.70
C LEU A 236 -0.86 15.45 2.95
N THR A 237 -0.09 14.56 3.59
CA THR A 237 0.79 14.89 4.71
C THR A 237 2.22 14.42 4.43
N GLN A 238 3.15 14.84 5.28
CA GLN A 238 4.56 14.50 5.13
C GLN A 238 4.84 13.03 5.49
N PHE A 239 5.83 12.44 4.85
CA PHE A 239 6.47 11.23 5.37
C PHE A 239 7.14 11.52 6.72
N GLN A 240 7.18 10.52 7.60
CA GLN A 240 7.99 10.57 8.81
C GLN A 240 9.43 10.17 8.50
N ARG A 241 10.34 10.38 9.45
CA ARG A 241 11.75 9.97 9.34
C ARG A 241 12.21 9.28 10.61
N ALA A 242 13.00 8.21 10.48
CA ALA A 242 13.70 7.61 11.60
C ALA A 242 15.01 8.35 11.91
N LEU A 243 15.63 8.95 10.89
CA LEU A 243 16.82 9.79 11.01
C LEU A 243 16.57 11.18 10.40
N PRO A 244 17.19 12.23 10.92
CA PRO A 244 17.13 13.57 10.31
C PRO A 244 17.57 13.53 8.85
N SER A 245 17.02 14.45 8.03
CA SER A 245 17.43 14.58 6.63
C SER A 245 18.91 14.98 6.51
N ALA A 246 19.58 14.44 5.50
CA ALA A 246 20.99 14.69 5.21
C ALA A 246 21.17 15.63 4.02
N TYR A 247 20.44 16.75 3.99
CA TYR A 247 20.64 17.78 2.98
C TYR A 247 21.95 18.54 3.21
N ALA A 248 22.68 18.82 2.12
CA ALA A 248 23.99 19.48 2.20
C ALA A 248 23.92 20.91 2.77
N ASP A 249 22.80 21.60 2.55
CA ASP A 249 22.50 22.93 3.08
C ASP A 249 21.62 22.90 4.36
N GLY A 250 21.24 21.69 4.80
CA GLY A 250 20.29 21.50 5.88
C GLY A 250 18.83 21.80 5.50
N VAL A 251 18.54 22.20 4.27
CA VAL A 251 17.20 22.62 3.79
C VAL A 251 16.66 21.69 2.73
N ARG A 252 17.31 21.63 1.56
CA ARG A 252 16.79 20.87 0.41
C ARG A 252 17.87 20.43 -0.58
N THR A 253 19.09 20.98 -0.54
CA THR A 253 20.15 20.58 -1.46
C THR A 253 20.54 19.13 -1.21
N PRO A 254 20.50 18.23 -2.21
CA PRO A 254 20.87 16.84 -2.03
C PRO A 254 22.25 16.68 -1.38
N ARG A 255 22.41 15.62 -0.57
CA ARG A 255 23.66 15.39 0.15
C ARG A 255 24.85 15.24 -0.78
N ARG A 256 26.01 15.66 -0.30
CA ARG A 256 27.30 15.50 -0.95
C ARG A 256 28.10 14.37 -0.32
N ALA A 257 29.17 13.97 -0.99
CA ALA A 257 30.16 13.08 -0.40
C ALA A 257 30.78 13.71 0.88
N LYS A 258 31.25 12.86 1.78
CA LYS A 258 31.81 13.28 3.08
C LYS A 258 33.00 14.24 2.95
N ASN A 259 33.74 14.14 1.86
CA ASN A 259 34.86 15.05 1.52
C ASN A 259 34.37 16.40 0.95
N GLY A 260 33.06 16.62 0.78
CA GLY A 260 32.44 17.82 0.19
C GLY A 260 32.30 17.78 -1.34
N GLY A 261 32.78 16.73 -2.00
CA GLY A 261 32.60 16.50 -3.44
C GLY A 261 31.21 15.98 -3.81
N GLU A 262 31.00 15.71 -5.09
CA GLU A 262 29.76 15.11 -5.57
C GLU A 262 29.76 13.59 -5.32
N LEU A 263 28.60 13.02 -5.07
CA LEU A 263 28.42 11.57 -5.06
C LEU A 263 28.55 11.00 -6.47
N PRO A 264 28.96 9.73 -6.63
CA PRO A 264 29.04 9.11 -7.96
C PRO A 264 27.67 9.18 -8.67
N SER A 265 27.69 9.29 -10.02
CA SER A 265 26.45 9.23 -10.79
C SER A 265 25.62 8.00 -10.40
N ALA A 266 24.32 8.19 -10.20
CA ALA A 266 23.40 7.09 -9.89
C ALA A 266 23.43 6.01 -10.99
N ARG A 267 23.64 6.39 -12.27
CA ARG A 267 23.79 5.44 -13.36
C ARG A 267 25.09 4.65 -13.29
N LEU A 268 26.19 5.28 -12.92
CA LEU A 268 27.46 4.59 -12.70
C LEU A 268 27.34 3.55 -11.56
N VAL A 269 26.65 3.92 -10.47
CA VAL A 269 26.39 2.97 -9.37
C VAL A 269 25.55 1.82 -9.85
N SER A 270 24.45 2.10 -10.57
CA SER A 270 23.56 1.09 -11.12
C SER A 270 24.32 0.08 -11.98
N THR A 271 25.02 0.54 -13.01
CA THR A 271 25.75 -0.35 -13.95
C THR A 271 26.90 -1.12 -13.31
N THR A 272 27.46 -0.61 -12.22
CA THR A 272 28.56 -1.28 -11.51
C THR A 272 28.05 -2.37 -10.58
N VAL A 273 26.98 -2.10 -9.84
CA VAL A 273 26.50 -2.98 -8.76
C VAL A 273 25.35 -3.88 -9.22
N ALA A 274 24.33 -3.31 -9.87
CA ALA A 274 23.20 -4.06 -10.39
C ALA A 274 23.57 -4.82 -11.67
N ARG A 275 23.12 -6.08 -11.77
CA ARG A 275 23.39 -6.95 -12.93
C ARG A 275 22.08 -7.54 -13.45
N ASP A 276 22.01 -7.75 -14.76
CA ASP A 276 20.96 -8.55 -15.40
C ASP A 276 21.34 -10.03 -15.36
N ILE A 277 20.94 -10.71 -14.30
CA ILE A 277 21.16 -12.14 -14.09
C ILE A 277 19.84 -12.76 -13.71
N ASP A 278 19.41 -13.78 -14.42
CA ASP A 278 18.23 -14.55 -14.08
C ASP A 278 18.54 -15.46 -12.87
N SER A 279 17.88 -15.20 -11.76
CA SER A 279 18.06 -15.91 -10.47
C SER A 279 16.68 -16.24 -9.89
N PRO A 280 15.94 -17.20 -10.49
CA PRO A 280 14.60 -17.52 -10.06
C PRO A 280 14.56 -18.16 -8.66
N SER A 281 13.63 -17.73 -7.82
CA SER A 281 13.36 -18.30 -6.51
C SER A 281 12.87 -19.74 -6.64
N GLN A 282 13.32 -20.61 -5.77
CA GLN A 282 12.85 -21.99 -5.71
C GLN A 282 11.58 -22.14 -4.85
N THR A 283 11.28 -21.15 -4.01
CA THR A 283 10.21 -21.23 -3.02
C THR A 283 9.09 -20.21 -3.21
N ASP A 284 9.33 -19.14 -3.95
CA ASP A 284 8.42 -18.00 -4.01
C ASP A 284 7.89 -17.78 -5.44
N THR A 285 6.58 -17.54 -5.55
CA THR A 285 5.94 -17.20 -6.82
C THR A 285 6.03 -15.71 -7.10
N THR A 286 5.80 -15.32 -8.36
CA THR A 286 5.75 -13.90 -8.77
C THR A 286 4.67 -13.10 -8.00
N TRP A 287 3.71 -13.76 -7.37
CA TRP A 287 2.74 -13.11 -6.48
C TRP A 287 3.41 -12.38 -5.30
N VAL A 288 4.58 -12.82 -4.82
CA VAL A 288 5.30 -12.10 -3.73
C VAL A 288 5.62 -10.67 -4.16
N MET A 289 6.16 -10.51 -5.38
CA MET A 289 6.47 -9.21 -5.97
C MET A 289 5.18 -8.42 -6.25
N GLN A 290 4.22 -9.04 -6.93
CA GLN A 290 3.03 -8.36 -7.42
C GLN A 290 2.10 -7.88 -6.31
N TYR A 291 1.93 -8.67 -5.26
CA TYR A 291 1.17 -8.27 -4.08
C TYR A 291 1.91 -7.17 -3.31
N GLY A 292 3.24 -7.26 -3.22
CA GLY A 292 4.08 -6.21 -2.62
C GLY A 292 3.88 -4.87 -3.32
N GLN A 293 3.87 -4.82 -4.65
CA GLN A 293 3.58 -3.62 -5.41
C GLN A 293 2.16 -3.10 -5.14
N PHE A 294 1.17 -3.98 -5.09
CA PHE A 294 -0.22 -3.60 -4.84
C PHE A 294 -0.39 -2.93 -3.47
N ILE A 295 0.21 -3.47 -2.40
CA ILE A 295 0.13 -2.86 -1.07
C ILE A 295 1.02 -1.62 -0.92
N ASP A 296 2.18 -1.54 -1.63
CA ASP A 296 2.95 -0.28 -1.71
C ASP A 296 2.08 0.85 -2.24
N HIS A 297 1.34 0.57 -3.30
CA HIS A 297 0.44 1.53 -3.93
C HIS A 297 -0.76 1.93 -3.05
N ASP A 298 -1.03 1.22 -1.97
CA ASP A 298 -2.07 1.57 -1.02
C ASP A 298 -1.65 2.70 -0.08
N PHE A 299 -0.42 2.66 0.43
CA PHE A 299 0.04 3.59 1.45
C PHE A 299 1.14 4.56 0.99
N THR A 300 1.62 4.48 -0.26
CA THR A 300 2.60 5.42 -0.82
C THR A 300 2.18 5.98 -2.18
N LYS A 301 2.14 7.30 -2.27
CA LYS A 301 2.08 8.02 -3.55
C LYS A 301 2.75 9.37 -3.39
N THR A 302 3.99 9.47 -3.86
CA THR A 302 4.78 10.69 -3.81
C THR A 302 4.64 11.43 -5.15
N PRO A 303 3.90 12.54 -5.25
CA PRO A 303 3.80 13.28 -6.50
C PRO A 303 5.11 13.98 -6.83
N GLU A 304 5.38 14.22 -8.10
CA GLU A 304 6.44 15.12 -8.54
C GLU A 304 5.96 16.59 -8.54
N PHE A 305 6.89 17.51 -8.32
CA PHE A 305 6.62 18.94 -8.49
C PHE A 305 6.18 19.24 -9.93
N LYS A 306 5.25 20.16 -10.11
CA LYS A 306 4.69 20.55 -11.40
C LYS A 306 4.90 22.03 -11.70
N MET A 307 4.95 22.39 -12.99
CA MET A 307 4.91 23.78 -13.40
C MET A 307 3.59 24.45 -12.99
N ALA A 308 3.55 25.76 -12.95
CA ALA A 308 2.36 26.54 -12.59
C ALA A 308 1.10 26.21 -13.42
N ASN A 309 1.28 25.75 -14.64
CA ASN A 309 0.20 25.28 -15.51
C ASN A 309 -0.14 23.78 -15.35
N GLY A 310 0.42 23.10 -14.36
CA GLY A 310 0.22 21.68 -14.09
C GLY A 310 1.01 20.73 -15.01
N SER A 311 1.82 21.24 -15.95
CA SER A 311 2.57 20.38 -16.84
C SER A 311 3.81 19.79 -16.17
N THR A 312 4.32 18.69 -16.76
CA THR A 312 5.54 18.02 -16.32
C THR A 312 6.77 18.83 -16.68
N ILE A 313 7.71 18.95 -15.74
CA ILE A 313 8.96 19.69 -15.91
C ILE A 313 9.92 18.90 -16.81
N PRO A 314 10.45 19.49 -17.90
CA PRO A 314 11.54 18.91 -18.67
C PRO A 314 12.85 19.09 -17.92
N CYS A 315 13.59 18.01 -17.68
CA CYS A 315 14.91 18.04 -17.02
C CYS A 315 16.06 17.60 -17.91
N CYS A 316 15.77 17.11 -19.11
CA CYS A 316 16.72 16.83 -20.17
C CYS A 316 16.15 17.32 -21.49
N MET A 317 17.01 17.61 -22.45
CA MET A 317 16.61 17.86 -23.84
C MET A 317 16.03 16.59 -24.47
N PRO A 318 15.14 16.67 -25.46
CA PRO A 318 14.57 15.50 -26.13
C PRO A 318 15.61 14.60 -26.82
N ASP A 319 16.79 15.14 -27.16
CA ASP A 319 17.91 14.39 -27.75
C ASP A 319 18.80 13.70 -26.70
N GLY A 320 18.40 13.74 -25.41
CA GLY A 320 19.14 13.10 -24.32
C GLY A 320 20.33 13.89 -23.79
N LYS A 321 20.46 15.17 -24.12
CA LYS A 321 21.48 16.06 -23.56
C LYS A 321 20.95 16.85 -22.36
N PHE A 322 21.88 17.49 -21.62
CA PHE A 322 21.50 18.41 -20.55
C PHE A 322 20.91 19.71 -21.13
N ILE A 323 19.92 20.26 -20.43
CA ILE A 323 19.41 21.62 -20.66
C ILE A 323 20.50 22.63 -20.29
N GLU A 324 20.60 23.74 -21.01
CA GLU A 324 21.50 24.83 -20.65
C GLU A 324 21.28 25.28 -19.20
N LYS A 325 22.37 25.52 -18.48
CA LYS A 325 22.36 25.83 -17.04
C LYS A 325 21.43 26.99 -16.65
N LYS A 326 21.27 28.00 -17.53
CA LYS A 326 20.38 29.17 -17.30
C LYS A 326 18.89 28.86 -17.45
N LEU A 327 18.55 27.77 -18.16
CA LEU A 327 17.16 27.33 -18.44
C LEU A 327 16.75 26.10 -17.64
N ILE A 328 17.67 25.50 -16.86
CA ILE A 328 17.33 24.34 -16.07
C ILE A 328 16.37 24.73 -14.93
N HIS A 329 15.24 24.05 -14.82
CA HIS A 329 14.27 24.30 -13.76
C HIS A 329 14.87 23.93 -12.39
N PRO A 330 14.66 24.73 -11.31
CA PRO A 330 15.22 24.47 -9.97
C PRO A 330 14.85 23.08 -9.40
N GLU A 331 13.69 22.55 -9.78
CA GLU A 331 13.23 21.23 -9.34
C GLU A 331 13.71 20.08 -10.26
N CYS A 332 14.64 20.32 -11.16
CA CYS A 332 15.33 19.29 -11.90
C CYS A 332 16.48 18.67 -11.10
N PHE A 333 16.54 17.37 -11.06
CA PHE A 333 17.66 16.61 -10.51
C PHE A 333 18.04 15.46 -11.44
N PRO A 334 18.44 15.78 -12.71
CA PRO A 334 18.72 14.78 -13.72
C PRO A 334 19.92 13.91 -13.33
N ILE A 335 19.91 12.67 -13.82
CA ILE A 335 20.98 11.70 -13.62
C ILE A 335 21.95 11.80 -14.79
N GLU A 336 23.22 12.01 -14.50
CA GLU A 336 24.26 11.95 -15.49
C GLU A 336 24.48 10.50 -15.98
N ILE A 337 24.50 10.32 -17.30
CA ILE A 337 24.88 9.05 -17.94
C ILE A 337 26.35 9.16 -18.36
N PRO A 338 27.25 8.29 -17.83
CA PRO A 338 28.67 8.30 -18.20
C PRO A 338 28.87 8.16 -19.71
N GLU A 339 29.92 8.78 -20.25
CA GLU A 339 30.24 8.70 -21.70
C GLU A 339 30.45 7.28 -22.20
N ASN A 340 31.02 6.47 -21.33
CA ASN A 340 31.34 5.08 -21.62
C ASN A 340 30.25 4.10 -21.12
N ASP A 341 29.01 4.59 -20.83
CA ASP A 341 27.91 3.72 -20.50
C ASP A 341 27.68 2.69 -21.61
N SER A 342 27.72 1.39 -21.26
CA SER A 342 27.68 0.29 -22.21
C SER A 342 26.37 0.16 -23.00
N PHE A 343 25.28 0.78 -22.50
CA PHE A 343 23.96 0.73 -23.14
C PHE A 343 23.54 2.08 -23.72
N PHE A 344 23.38 3.11 -22.91
CA PHE A 344 22.82 4.41 -23.30
C PHE A 344 23.70 5.22 -24.22
N SER A 345 25.05 5.01 -24.19
CA SER A 345 25.97 5.69 -25.13
C SER A 345 25.69 5.37 -26.59
N LYS A 346 25.17 4.16 -26.87
CA LYS A 346 24.78 3.73 -28.24
C LYS A 346 23.66 4.57 -28.84
N PHE A 347 22.89 5.23 -27.98
CA PHE A 347 21.75 6.09 -28.32
C PHE A 347 22.09 7.59 -28.14
N GLY A 348 23.34 7.92 -27.85
CA GLY A 348 23.76 9.29 -27.59
C GLY A 348 23.19 9.93 -26.34
N GLN A 349 22.65 9.15 -25.41
CA GLN A 349 22.02 9.63 -24.18
C GLN A 349 23.07 9.96 -23.12
N ARG A 350 22.99 11.18 -22.58
CA ARG A 350 23.89 11.71 -21.54
C ARG A 350 23.15 12.14 -20.27
N CYS A 351 21.84 12.31 -20.38
CA CYS A 351 20.96 12.85 -19.36
C CYS A 351 19.73 11.96 -19.20
N MET A 352 19.50 11.43 -17.99
CA MET A 352 18.26 10.74 -17.66
C MET A 352 17.40 11.69 -16.79
N PRO A 353 16.16 12.00 -17.20
CA PRO A 353 15.35 13.01 -16.52
C PRO A 353 14.82 12.51 -15.18
N LEU A 354 14.94 13.35 -14.16
CA LEU A 354 14.26 13.20 -12.88
C LEU A 354 13.81 14.58 -12.38
N VAL A 355 12.53 14.72 -12.06
CA VAL A 355 11.98 15.84 -11.34
C VAL A 355 11.95 15.50 -9.86
N ARG A 356 12.24 16.46 -9.01
CA ARG A 356 12.20 16.28 -7.55
C ARG A 356 10.77 16.03 -7.07
N SER A 357 10.66 15.27 -6.00
CA SER A 357 9.39 15.01 -5.33
C SER A 357 8.78 16.29 -4.78
N ALA A 358 7.47 16.38 -4.87
CA ALA A 358 6.70 17.51 -4.37
C ALA A 358 6.91 17.69 -2.86
N PRO A 359 7.38 18.85 -2.40
CA PRO A 359 7.51 19.14 -0.98
C PRO A 359 6.14 19.41 -0.37
N ILE A 360 6.06 19.25 0.94
CA ILE A 360 4.89 19.61 1.73
C ILE A 360 5.31 20.28 3.02
N ARG A 361 4.45 21.10 3.56
CA ARG A 361 4.64 21.70 4.87
C ARG A 361 4.54 20.70 5.99
N ARG A 362 5.27 20.96 7.04
CA ARG A 362 5.20 20.19 8.27
C ARG A 362 3.84 20.34 8.93
N LEU A 363 3.33 19.28 9.52
CA LEU A 363 2.06 19.28 10.24
C LEU A 363 2.06 20.25 11.44
N ASP A 364 3.20 20.45 12.10
CA ASP A 364 3.33 21.40 13.21
C ASP A 364 3.49 22.87 12.76
N CYS A 365 3.50 23.09 11.45
CA CYS A 365 3.61 24.42 10.84
C CYS A 365 4.85 25.20 11.29
N THR A 366 5.97 24.52 11.47
CA THR A 366 7.26 25.10 11.84
C THR A 366 8.21 25.12 10.64
N PHE A 367 9.19 26.02 10.65
CA PHE A 367 10.27 26.02 9.68
C PHE A 367 11.23 24.85 9.91
N GLY A 368 11.91 24.41 8.85
CA GLY A 368 12.93 23.37 8.92
C GLY A 368 13.34 22.85 7.55
N ALA A 369 13.97 21.69 7.53
CA ALA A 369 14.29 20.98 6.29
C ALA A 369 13.02 20.60 5.51
N SER A 370 13.13 20.58 4.20
CA SER A 370 12.00 20.21 3.30
C SER A 370 11.57 18.76 3.51
N GLU A 371 10.26 18.54 3.60
CA GLU A 371 9.66 17.22 3.69
C GLU A 371 8.92 16.88 2.40
N GLN A 372 8.82 15.58 2.07
CA GLN A 372 8.12 15.09 0.89
C GLN A 372 6.69 14.69 1.23
N MET A 373 5.79 14.96 0.30
CA MET A 373 4.36 14.66 0.39
C MET A 373 4.09 13.17 0.16
N ASN A 374 3.26 12.57 1.02
CA ASN A 374 2.51 11.38 0.66
C ASN A 374 1.07 11.79 0.30
N GLN A 375 0.65 11.51 -0.92
CA GLN A 375 -0.66 11.89 -1.41
C GLN A 375 -1.76 10.93 -0.95
N PHE A 376 -1.42 9.68 -0.64
CA PHE A 376 -2.35 8.67 -0.14
C PHE A 376 -2.42 8.66 1.40
N THR A 377 -3.37 7.92 1.95
CA THR A 377 -3.38 7.62 3.39
C THR A 377 -2.15 6.79 3.76
N HIS A 378 -1.74 6.88 5.01
CA HIS A 378 -0.61 6.09 5.50
C HIS A 378 -1.09 4.81 6.21
N PHE A 379 -2.09 4.13 5.65
CA PHE A 379 -2.71 2.94 6.23
C PHE A 379 -2.87 1.84 5.18
N LEU A 380 -2.97 0.60 5.64
CA LEU A 380 -3.44 -0.52 4.83
C LEU A 380 -4.98 -0.48 4.80
N ASP A 381 -5.55 0.44 4.02
CA ASP A 381 -6.98 0.74 3.96
C ASP A 381 -7.58 0.72 2.55
N GLN A 382 -6.76 0.33 1.56
CA GLN A 382 -7.11 0.22 0.14
C GLN A 382 -7.41 1.56 -0.54
N SER A 383 -6.68 2.61 -0.17
CA SER A 383 -6.71 3.89 -0.87
C SER A 383 -6.47 3.76 -2.38
N ASN A 384 -5.65 2.79 -2.80
CA ASN A 384 -5.40 2.47 -4.20
C ASN A 384 -6.63 1.91 -4.94
N VAL A 385 -7.59 1.31 -4.22
CA VAL A 385 -8.85 0.79 -4.79
C VAL A 385 -9.94 1.86 -4.76
N TYR A 386 -10.11 2.53 -3.61
CA TYR A 386 -11.26 3.39 -3.34
C TYR A 386 -11.02 4.89 -3.55
N GLY A 387 -9.75 5.32 -3.60
CA GLY A 387 -9.35 6.71 -3.55
C GLY A 387 -9.25 7.25 -2.11
N PHE A 388 -8.67 8.43 -1.99
CA PHE A 388 -8.46 9.15 -0.72
C PHE A 388 -9.26 10.47 -0.65
N ASP A 389 -10.08 10.76 -1.65
CA ASP A 389 -10.92 11.96 -1.75
C ASP A 389 -12.34 11.61 -2.23
N ASP A 390 -13.30 12.44 -1.82
CA ASP A 390 -14.72 12.23 -2.10
C ASP A 390 -15.06 12.20 -3.60
N LYS A 391 -14.36 12.97 -4.42
CA LYS A 391 -14.61 13.02 -5.86
C LYS A 391 -14.27 11.66 -6.48
N THR A 392 -13.06 11.18 -6.25
CA THR A 392 -12.60 9.88 -6.76
C THR A 392 -13.48 8.74 -6.27
N ALA A 393 -13.80 8.71 -4.98
CA ALA A 393 -14.62 7.65 -4.41
C ALA A 393 -16.03 7.62 -5.00
N ARG A 394 -16.67 8.80 -5.22
CA ARG A 394 -18.00 8.90 -5.86
C ARG A 394 -17.98 8.48 -7.33
N GLU A 395 -16.92 8.82 -8.05
CA GLU A 395 -16.78 8.44 -9.46
C GLU A 395 -16.66 6.92 -9.66
N LEU A 396 -16.16 6.20 -8.67
CA LEU A 396 -15.98 4.74 -8.72
C LEU A 396 -17.21 3.93 -8.26
N ARG A 397 -18.22 4.55 -7.61
CA ARG A 397 -19.40 3.87 -7.07
C ARG A 397 -20.56 3.82 -8.07
N THR A 398 -21.36 2.75 -7.97
CA THR A 398 -22.64 2.64 -8.67
C THR A 398 -23.77 3.37 -7.95
N PHE A 399 -23.68 3.52 -6.63
CA PHE A 399 -24.74 3.94 -5.71
C PHE A 399 -25.96 3.02 -5.71
N GLU A 400 -25.70 1.74 -6.00
CA GLU A 400 -26.70 0.67 -5.94
C GLU A 400 -26.12 -0.50 -5.16
N LYS A 401 -26.78 -0.88 -4.05
CA LYS A 401 -26.43 -2.05 -3.20
C LYS A 401 -24.97 -2.11 -2.77
N GLY A 402 -24.35 -0.94 -2.59
CA GLY A 402 -22.95 -0.81 -2.18
C GLY A 402 -21.93 -1.14 -3.26
N GLY A 403 -22.34 -1.26 -4.53
CA GLY A 403 -21.49 -1.72 -5.62
C GLY A 403 -20.51 -0.66 -6.14
N MET A 404 -19.40 -1.13 -6.67
CA MET A 404 -18.44 -0.37 -7.45
C MET A 404 -18.65 -0.60 -8.96
N LYS A 405 -18.37 0.45 -9.76
CA LYS A 405 -18.49 0.39 -11.22
C LYS A 405 -17.53 -0.64 -11.82
N VAL A 406 -17.94 -1.21 -12.93
CA VAL A 406 -17.21 -2.21 -13.70
C VAL A 406 -17.37 -1.93 -15.20
N THR A 407 -16.48 -2.51 -16.00
CA THR A 407 -16.67 -2.66 -17.45
C THR A 407 -17.17 -4.06 -17.68
N PRO A 408 -18.45 -4.24 -18.07
CA PRO A 408 -19.03 -5.58 -18.30
C PRO A 408 -18.29 -6.33 -19.42
N ARG A 409 -18.06 -7.64 -19.22
CA ARG A 409 -17.51 -8.57 -20.20
C ARG A 409 -18.25 -9.92 -20.13
N ASP A 410 -18.16 -10.71 -21.17
CA ASP A 410 -18.98 -11.91 -21.37
C ASP A 410 -18.93 -12.92 -20.21
N GLU A 411 -17.77 -13.08 -19.57
CA GLU A 411 -17.60 -14.04 -18.49
C GLU A 411 -17.52 -13.38 -17.10
N LEU A 412 -16.71 -12.33 -16.95
CA LEU A 412 -16.47 -11.62 -15.69
C LEU A 412 -16.07 -10.17 -15.96
N ASP A 413 -16.62 -9.28 -15.18
CA ASP A 413 -16.39 -7.84 -15.27
C ASP A 413 -14.91 -7.46 -15.10
N LEU A 414 -14.47 -6.45 -15.84
CA LEU A 414 -13.18 -5.79 -15.68
C LEU A 414 -13.32 -4.53 -14.82
N LEU A 415 -12.17 -3.92 -14.46
CA LEU A 415 -12.12 -2.59 -13.86
C LEU A 415 -12.87 -1.58 -14.72
N PRO A 416 -13.45 -0.50 -14.13
CA PRO A 416 -14.11 0.53 -14.90
C PRO A 416 -13.13 1.19 -15.88
N ALA A 417 -13.62 1.50 -17.08
CA ALA A 417 -12.85 2.20 -18.09
C ALA A 417 -12.60 3.67 -17.66
N ASP A 418 -11.40 4.16 -17.92
CA ASP A 418 -11.06 5.57 -17.77
C ASP A 418 -11.36 6.31 -19.08
N GLU A 419 -12.58 6.85 -19.20
CA GLU A 419 -13.04 7.56 -20.40
C GLU A 419 -12.33 8.91 -20.59
N GLU A 420 -11.72 9.45 -19.53
CA GLU A 420 -11.02 10.74 -19.55
C GLU A 420 -9.50 10.57 -19.77
N SER A 421 -9.03 9.33 -19.89
CA SER A 421 -7.61 9.04 -20.04
C SER A 421 -7.01 9.70 -21.28
N LYS A 422 -5.95 10.48 -21.06
CA LYS A 422 -5.13 11.05 -22.13
C LYS A 422 -4.05 10.08 -22.64
N VAL A 423 -3.98 8.88 -22.06
CA VAL A 423 -3.00 7.83 -22.37
C VAL A 423 -3.67 6.74 -23.18
N SER A 424 -2.98 6.24 -24.19
CA SER A 424 -3.43 5.07 -24.95
C SER A 424 -2.92 3.79 -24.26
N CYS A 425 -3.85 2.95 -23.80
CA CYS A 425 -3.56 1.63 -23.22
C CYS A 425 -3.56 0.50 -24.24
N THR A 426 -3.50 0.81 -25.55
CA THR A 426 -3.39 -0.16 -26.63
C THR A 426 -1.95 -0.37 -27.08
N LEU A 427 -1.62 -1.60 -27.46
CA LEU A 427 -0.40 -1.89 -28.21
C LEU A 427 -0.58 -1.39 -29.64
N SER A 428 0.48 -0.78 -30.21
CA SER A 428 0.41 -0.39 -31.61
C SER A 428 0.50 -1.62 -32.53
N LYS A 429 0.05 -1.46 -33.75
CA LYS A 429 0.16 -2.47 -34.82
C LYS A 429 1.59 -2.96 -35.03
N THR A 430 2.58 -2.12 -34.85
CA THR A 430 4.00 -2.44 -35.01
C THR A 430 4.47 -3.50 -34.00
N VAL A 431 3.89 -3.51 -32.80
CA VAL A 431 4.24 -4.46 -31.73
C VAL A 431 3.34 -5.69 -31.76
N SER A 432 2.03 -5.49 -31.94
CA SER A 432 1.03 -6.58 -31.91
C SER A 432 0.91 -7.34 -33.22
N GLY A 433 1.33 -6.73 -34.34
CA GLY A 433 1.12 -7.25 -35.69
C GLY A 433 -0.32 -7.12 -36.21
N ILE A 434 -1.25 -6.68 -35.37
CA ILE A 434 -2.66 -6.47 -35.70
C ILE A 434 -3.08 -5.01 -35.38
N ASP A 435 -4.14 -4.55 -36.02
CA ASP A 435 -4.70 -3.25 -35.69
C ASP A 435 -5.22 -3.26 -34.24
N PRO A 436 -4.94 -2.21 -33.44
CA PRO A 436 -5.37 -2.17 -32.05
C PRO A 436 -6.91 -2.18 -31.98
N PRO A 437 -7.50 -3.02 -31.10
CA PRO A 437 -8.94 -2.98 -30.86
C PRO A 437 -9.40 -1.59 -30.43
N THR A 438 -10.56 -1.14 -30.92
CA THR A 438 -11.09 0.20 -30.63
C THR A 438 -11.75 0.31 -29.24
N ASP A 439 -12.04 -0.84 -28.60
CA ASP A 439 -12.72 -0.93 -27.32
C ASP A 439 -11.76 -1.03 -26.10
N VAL A 440 -10.44 -1.10 -26.33
CA VAL A 440 -9.46 -1.13 -25.26
C VAL A 440 -9.27 0.27 -24.67
N LYS A 441 -9.56 0.42 -23.39
CA LYS A 441 -9.39 1.62 -22.58
C LYS A 441 -8.37 1.39 -21.48
N CYS A 442 -7.82 2.47 -20.93
CA CYS A 442 -7.16 2.41 -19.63
C CYS A 442 -8.20 2.17 -18.53
N PHE A 443 -7.78 1.61 -17.41
CA PHE A 443 -8.64 1.36 -16.26
C PHE A 443 -8.59 2.52 -15.26
N LYS A 444 -9.71 2.68 -14.52
CA LYS A 444 -9.87 3.67 -13.45
C LYS A 444 -10.02 2.98 -12.09
N THR A 445 -9.26 3.44 -11.10
CA THR A 445 -9.33 3.01 -9.68
C THR A 445 -9.00 4.20 -8.79
N GLY A 446 -8.92 4.01 -7.48
CA GLY A 446 -8.38 5.02 -6.56
C GLY A 446 -6.96 5.45 -6.92
N ASP A 447 -6.20 4.59 -7.60
CA ASP A 447 -4.83 4.85 -8.01
C ASP A 447 -4.67 5.03 -9.53
N THR A 448 -5.59 5.75 -10.14
CA THR A 448 -5.46 6.16 -11.54
C THR A 448 -4.39 7.26 -11.68
N PRO A 449 -3.53 7.22 -12.73
CA PRO A 449 -3.44 6.19 -13.77
C PRO A 449 -2.49 5.01 -13.47
N ARG A 450 -1.87 4.96 -12.25
CA ARG A 450 -0.81 3.99 -11.88
C ARG A 450 -1.28 2.53 -11.98
N VAL A 451 -2.59 2.25 -11.78
CA VAL A 451 -3.18 0.91 -11.99
C VAL A 451 -2.87 0.33 -13.38
N ASN A 452 -2.61 1.18 -14.36
CA ASN A 452 -2.29 0.78 -15.74
C ASN A 452 -0.78 0.62 -15.99
N GLU A 453 0.07 0.64 -14.98
CA GLU A 453 1.52 0.55 -15.14
C GLU A 453 1.93 -0.70 -15.94
N HIS A 454 1.32 -1.85 -15.61
CA HIS A 454 1.44 -3.09 -16.40
C HIS A 454 0.28 -4.06 -16.12
N PRO A 455 0.03 -5.07 -17.01
CA PRO A 455 -1.13 -5.96 -16.90
C PRO A 455 -1.26 -6.68 -15.55
N ASN A 456 -0.18 -7.18 -14.96
CA ASN A 456 -0.25 -7.90 -13.68
C ASN A 456 -0.78 -7.03 -12.52
N LEU A 457 -0.48 -5.73 -12.52
CA LEU A 457 -1.03 -4.81 -11.52
C LEU A 457 -2.53 -4.62 -11.74
N ALA A 458 -2.97 -4.43 -12.98
CA ALA A 458 -4.38 -4.27 -13.31
C ALA A 458 -5.21 -5.52 -12.98
N VAL A 459 -4.70 -6.74 -13.23
CA VAL A 459 -5.41 -7.97 -12.83
C VAL A 459 -5.49 -8.11 -11.31
N THR A 460 -4.48 -7.65 -10.57
CA THR A 460 -4.53 -7.62 -9.10
C THR A 460 -5.64 -6.69 -8.60
N HIS A 461 -5.69 -5.46 -9.09
CA HIS A 461 -6.79 -4.52 -8.77
C HIS A 461 -8.17 -5.09 -9.14
N THR A 462 -8.26 -5.82 -10.25
CA THR A 462 -9.51 -6.45 -10.67
C THR A 462 -10.03 -7.46 -9.64
N ILE A 463 -9.15 -8.28 -9.06
CA ILE A 463 -9.53 -9.23 -8.00
C ILE A 463 -10.12 -8.51 -6.79
N PHE A 464 -9.49 -7.42 -6.33
CA PHE A 464 -9.98 -6.66 -5.18
C PHE A 464 -11.29 -5.94 -5.44
N LEU A 465 -11.48 -5.37 -6.64
CA LEU A 465 -12.75 -4.75 -7.01
C LEU A 465 -13.89 -5.79 -7.07
N ARG A 466 -13.64 -6.95 -7.67
CA ARG A 466 -14.63 -8.03 -7.74
C ARG A 466 -14.97 -8.57 -6.36
N GLU A 467 -13.98 -8.71 -5.47
CA GLU A 467 -14.22 -9.12 -4.08
C GLU A 467 -15.10 -8.13 -3.35
N HIS A 468 -14.86 -6.80 -3.53
CA HIS A 468 -15.77 -5.80 -2.98
C HIS A 468 -17.21 -6.02 -3.44
N ASN A 469 -17.43 -6.16 -4.74
CA ASN A 469 -18.77 -6.34 -5.30
C ASN A 469 -19.42 -7.66 -4.85
N ARG A 470 -18.62 -8.73 -4.74
CA ARG A 470 -19.08 -10.03 -4.20
C ARG A 470 -19.52 -9.90 -2.73
N LEU A 471 -18.72 -9.23 -1.90
CA LEU A 471 -19.04 -8.96 -0.50
C LEU A 471 -20.31 -8.10 -0.37
N ALA A 472 -20.41 -7.01 -1.12
CA ALA A 472 -21.56 -6.11 -1.11
C ALA A 472 -22.86 -6.84 -1.51
N ALA A 473 -22.81 -7.68 -2.55
CA ALA A 473 -23.95 -8.46 -3.00
C ALA A 473 -24.42 -9.50 -1.96
N GLU A 474 -23.48 -10.21 -1.33
CA GLU A 474 -23.82 -11.18 -0.29
C GLU A 474 -24.31 -10.51 1.00
N LEU A 475 -23.71 -9.38 1.40
CA LEU A 475 -24.19 -8.57 2.52
C LEU A 475 -25.61 -8.04 2.25
N ALA A 476 -25.92 -7.61 1.03
CA ALA A 476 -27.28 -7.19 0.65
C ALA A 476 -28.29 -8.33 0.75
N ARG A 477 -27.85 -9.56 0.42
CA ARG A 477 -28.70 -10.76 0.57
C ARG A 477 -28.96 -11.10 2.04
N LEU A 478 -27.93 -10.96 2.88
CA LEU A 478 -28.03 -11.26 4.32
C LEU A 478 -28.74 -10.14 5.09
N ASN A 479 -28.72 -8.92 4.60
CA ASN A 479 -29.21 -7.72 5.29
C ASN A 479 -30.12 -6.90 4.37
N PRO A 480 -31.32 -7.35 4.05
CA PRO A 480 -32.19 -6.67 3.06
C PRO A 480 -32.60 -5.23 3.46
N GLY A 481 -32.45 -4.86 4.72
CA GLY A 481 -32.75 -3.52 5.22
C GLY A 481 -31.57 -2.53 5.20
N TRP A 482 -30.39 -2.96 4.76
CA TRP A 482 -29.25 -2.04 4.67
C TRP A 482 -29.34 -1.19 3.40
N ASP A 483 -29.05 0.09 3.57
CA ASP A 483 -28.94 1.02 2.44
C ASP A 483 -27.62 0.85 1.66
N ASP A 484 -27.51 1.53 0.53
CA ASP A 484 -26.34 1.50 -0.34
C ASP A 484 -25.05 1.87 0.40
N GLU A 485 -25.08 2.95 1.21
CA GLU A 485 -23.91 3.44 1.92
C GLU A 485 -23.38 2.42 2.94
N ARG A 486 -24.30 1.82 3.71
CA ARG A 486 -23.93 0.81 4.70
C ARG A 486 -23.35 -0.45 4.04
N LEU A 487 -23.94 -0.91 2.96
CA LEU A 487 -23.43 -2.05 2.20
C LEU A 487 -22.04 -1.79 1.65
N TYR A 488 -21.82 -0.59 1.09
CA TYR A 488 -20.52 -0.18 0.60
C TYR A 488 -19.47 -0.13 1.71
N GLN A 489 -19.77 0.52 2.83
CA GLN A 489 -18.82 0.68 3.93
C GLN A 489 -18.49 -0.66 4.62
N GLU A 490 -19.46 -1.54 4.81
CA GLU A 490 -19.21 -2.87 5.39
C GLU A 490 -18.41 -3.75 4.43
N ALA A 491 -18.70 -3.74 3.13
CA ALA A 491 -17.91 -4.47 2.14
C ALA A 491 -16.46 -3.96 2.13
N LYS A 492 -16.25 -2.63 2.14
CA LYS A 492 -14.92 -1.99 2.24
C LYS A 492 -14.20 -2.41 3.52
N ARG A 493 -14.89 -2.38 4.68
CA ARG A 493 -14.33 -2.74 5.99
C ARG A 493 -13.86 -4.21 6.03
N ILE A 494 -14.68 -5.13 5.49
CA ILE A 494 -14.35 -6.56 5.42
C ILE A 494 -13.19 -6.79 4.47
N LEU A 495 -13.19 -6.16 3.30
CA LEU A 495 -12.12 -6.32 2.31
C LEU A 495 -10.78 -5.79 2.83
N ALA A 496 -10.78 -4.64 3.52
CA ALA A 496 -9.59 -4.12 4.19
C ALA A 496 -9.08 -5.09 5.27
N ALA A 497 -9.98 -5.71 6.04
CA ALA A 497 -9.63 -6.71 7.03
C ALA A 497 -9.03 -7.98 6.41
N GLN A 498 -9.57 -8.46 5.28
CA GLN A 498 -8.99 -9.58 4.53
C GLN A 498 -7.58 -9.23 4.05
N MET A 499 -7.37 -8.05 3.46
CA MET A 499 -6.06 -7.61 2.98
C MET A 499 -5.04 -7.51 4.13
N GLN A 500 -5.42 -6.90 5.26
CA GLN A 500 -4.57 -6.82 6.44
C GLN A 500 -4.21 -8.21 6.96
N HIS A 501 -5.18 -9.12 7.06
CA HIS A 501 -4.92 -10.49 7.50
C HIS A 501 -3.97 -11.23 6.55
N ILE A 502 -4.22 -11.19 5.24
CA ILE A 502 -3.35 -11.81 4.23
C ILE A 502 -1.94 -11.25 4.30
N THR A 503 -1.81 -9.94 4.43
CA THR A 503 -0.51 -9.25 4.54
C THR A 503 0.30 -9.77 5.73
N TYR A 504 -0.29 -9.83 6.92
CA TYR A 504 0.43 -10.23 8.14
C TYR A 504 0.55 -11.73 8.34
N ASN A 505 -0.36 -12.53 7.74
CA ASN A 505 -0.34 -13.98 7.89
C ASN A 505 0.44 -14.71 6.78
N GLU A 506 0.35 -14.23 5.52
CA GLU A 506 0.91 -14.95 4.38
C GLU A 506 2.14 -14.24 3.77
N TRP A 507 2.08 -12.91 3.56
CA TRP A 507 3.07 -12.18 2.78
C TRP A 507 4.25 -11.65 3.62
N LEU A 508 3.99 -10.91 4.67
CA LEU A 508 5.02 -10.27 5.49
C LEU A 508 6.01 -11.27 6.14
N PRO A 509 5.57 -12.48 6.58
CA PRO A 509 6.49 -13.51 7.07
C PRO A 509 7.55 -13.94 6.05
N ILE A 510 7.24 -13.86 4.74
CA ILE A 510 8.20 -14.15 3.66
C ILE A 510 9.24 -13.03 3.58
N ILE A 511 8.82 -11.78 3.77
CA ILE A 511 9.68 -10.61 3.58
C ILE A 511 10.65 -10.41 4.73
N ILE A 512 10.15 -10.37 5.97
CA ILE A 512 10.97 -10.04 7.15
C ILE A 512 11.32 -11.26 8.01
N GLY A 513 10.83 -12.42 7.63
CA GLY A 513 11.06 -13.66 8.37
C GLY A 513 10.18 -13.82 9.62
N ARG A 514 9.79 -15.07 9.89
CA ARG A 514 8.90 -15.41 10.98
C ARG A 514 9.46 -15.05 12.37
N VAL A 515 10.75 -15.24 12.58
CA VAL A 515 11.39 -14.92 13.88
C VAL A 515 11.24 -13.44 14.19
N LYS A 516 11.49 -12.59 13.22
CA LYS A 516 11.30 -11.12 13.36
C LYS A 516 9.83 -10.76 13.62
N MET A 517 8.88 -11.41 12.93
CA MET A 517 7.46 -11.24 13.19
C MET A 517 7.09 -11.59 14.65
N GLN A 518 7.65 -12.66 15.17
CA GLN A 518 7.41 -13.11 16.54
C GLN A 518 8.03 -12.15 17.57
N GLU A 519 9.28 -11.74 17.36
CA GLU A 519 9.98 -10.78 18.24
C GLU A 519 9.20 -9.47 18.42
N LEU A 520 8.52 -9.02 17.38
CA LEU A 520 7.78 -7.76 17.37
C LEU A 520 6.28 -7.92 17.68
N GLY A 521 5.78 -9.14 17.88
CA GLY A 521 4.36 -9.42 18.11
C GLY A 521 3.49 -9.05 16.90
N LEU A 522 4.01 -9.25 15.67
CA LEU A 522 3.30 -8.95 14.42
C LEU A 522 2.48 -10.12 13.90
N LEU A 523 2.71 -11.32 14.41
CA LEU A 523 1.92 -12.49 14.01
C LEU A 523 0.46 -12.32 14.40
N PRO A 524 -0.50 -12.63 13.49
CA PRO A 524 -1.92 -12.60 13.83
C PRO A 524 -2.26 -13.53 14.98
N LEU A 525 -3.14 -13.09 15.88
CA LEU A 525 -3.67 -13.94 16.95
C LEU A 525 -4.53 -15.05 16.34
N GLN A 526 -4.41 -16.25 16.90
CA GLN A 526 -5.22 -17.41 16.46
C GLN A 526 -6.67 -17.33 16.98
N GLN A 527 -6.87 -16.72 18.13
CA GLN A 527 -8.18 -16.58 18.79
C GLN A 527 -8.28 -15.23 19.51
N GLY A 528 -9.49 -14.73 19.65
CA GLY A 528 -9.78 -13.48 20.34
C GLY A 528 -9.24 -12.24 19.65
N PRO A 529 -9.66 -11.05 20.04
CA PRO A 529 -9.17 -9.79 19.50
C PRO A 529 -7.87 -9.33 20.16
N SER A 530 -7.12 -8.46 19.47
CA SER A 530 -5.92 -7.79 19.97
C SER A 530 -6.26 -6.54 20.79
N GLN A 531 -5.33 -6.11 21.65
CA GLN A 531 -5.37 -4.84 22.37
C GLN A 531 -4.13 -3.97 22.07
N ASP A 532 -3.49 -4.20 20.93
CA ASP A 532 -2.17 -3.66 20.60
C ASP A 532 -2.18 -2.19 20.14
N TYR A 533 -3.34 -1.53 20.05
CA TYR A 533 -3.41 -0.13 19.63
C TYR A 533 -2.66 0.80 20.57
N ASP A 534 -1.70 1.55 20.03
CA ASP A 534 -0.97 2.60 20.75
C ASP A 534 -1.26 3.99 20.14
N LYS A 535 -2.06 4.78 20.84
CA LYS A 535 -2.40 6.15 20.45
C LYS A 535 -1.21 7.12 20.41
N ASN A 536 -0.06 6.74 20.96
CA ASN A 536 1.15 7.54 20.94
C ASN A 536 2.09 7.15 19.81
N LEU A 537 1.78 6.08 19.07
CA LEU A 537 2.56 5.62 17.93
C LEU A 537 2.02 6.25 16.65
N ASN A 538 2.88 7.03 15.97
CA ASN A 538 2.52 7.64 14.68
C ASN A 538 2.57 6.58 13.56
N PRO A 539 1.44 6.28 12.87
CA PRO A 539 1.40 5.29 11.80
C PRO A 539 2.00 5.78 10.48
N SER A 540 2.27 7.08 10.35
CA SER A 540 2.70 7.66 9.08
C SER A 540 3.94 6.98 8.53
N VAL A 541 3.95 6.81 7.21
CA VAL A 541 5.00 6.10 6.46
C VAL A 541 6.35 6.81 6.62
N LEU A 542 7.39 6.01 6.87
CA LEU A 542 8.77 6.49 6.93
C LEU A 542 9.30 6.80 5.53
N ASN A 543 10.00 7.91 5.39
CA ASN A 543 10.58 8.34 4.11
C ASN A 543 11.61 7.33 3.59
N GLU A 544 12.49 6.82 4.45
CA GLU A 544 13.44 5.75 4.12
C GLU A 544 12.79 4.41 3.77
N PHE A 545 11.61 4.13 4.31
CA PHE A 545 10.81 2.98 3.89
C PHE A 545 10.31 3.17 2.46
N ALA A 546 9.63 4.29 2.17
CA ALA A 546 9.04 4.58 0.86
C ALA A 546 10.10 4.82 -0.24
N ALA A 547 11.22 5.51 0.08
CA ALA A 547 12.24 5.87 -0.89
C ALA A 547 13.33 4.80 -1.09
N ALA A 548 13.47 3.85 -0.15
CA ALA A 548 14.54 2.85 -0.22
C ALA A 548 14.08 1.44 0.18
N ALA A 549 13.70 1.20 1.44
CA ALA A 549 13.58 -0.15 1.95
C ALA A 549 12.47 -0.95 1.27
N PHE A 550 11.29 -0.38 1.04
CA PHE A 550 10.19 -1.09 0.39
C PHE A 550 10.35 -1.23 -1.13
N ARG A 551 11.36 -0.57 -1.71
CA ARG A 551 11.78 -0.74 -3.11
C ARG A 551 12.61 -2.00 -3.34
N PHE A 552 12.88 -2.82 -2.32
CA PHE A 552 13.55 -4.12 -2.48
C PHE A 552 12.83 -4.99 -3.52
N GLY A 553 11.51 -4.89 -3.62
CA GLY A 553 10.69 -5.65 -4.57
C GLY A 553 11.06 -5.44 -6.04
N HIS A 554 11.79 -4.37 -6.38
CA HIS A 554 12.25 -4.11 -7.74
C HIS A 554 13.24 -5.19 -8.25
N THR A 555 13.97 -5.85 -7.36
CA THR A 555 14.85 -6.98 -7.74
C THR A 555 14.04 -8.26 -8.03
N LEU A 556 12.82 -8.39 -7.51
CA LEU A 556 11.96 -9.55 -7.70
C LEU A 556 11.24 -9.57 -9.06
N ILE A 557 11.33 -8.48 -9.83
CA ILE A 557 10.59 -8.29 -11.09
C ILE A 557 11.09 -9.27 -12.14
N GLN A 558 10.13 -9.97 -12.78
CA GLN A 558 10.36 -10.77 -13.98
C GLN A 558 10.30 -9.88 -15.23
N GLY A 559 11.30 -10.01 -16.11
CA GLY A 559 11.30 -9.28 -17.39
C GLY A 559 10.28 -9.81 -18.40
N LYS A 560 9.80 -11.03 -18.19
CA LYS A 560 8.79 -11.72 -19.00
C LYS A 560 7.68 -12.23 -18.10
N HIS A 561 6.45 -11.98 -18.48
CA HIS A 561 5.27 -12.43 -17.74
C HIS A 561 4.63 -13.59 -18.49
N HIS A 562 4.33 -14.68 -17.77
CA HIS A 562 3.75 -15.88 -18.31
C HIS A 562 2.22 -15.82 -18.34
N LEU A 563 1.64 -16.14 -19.49
CA LEU A 563 0.23 -16.49 -19.62
C LEU A 563 0.15 -18.01 -19.56
N THR A 564 -0.44 -18.52 -18.46
CA THR A 564 -0.43 -19.94 -18.12
C THR A 564 -1.86 -20.45 -18.03
N ASN A 565 -2.15 -21.60 -18.64
CA ASN A 565 -3.50 -22.18 -18.67
C ASN A 565 -3.84 -22.93 -17.37
N GLN A 566 -5.09 -23.44 -17.30
CA GLN A 566 -5.61 -24.21 -16.17
C GLN A 566 -4.79 -25.49 -15.84
N ARG A 567 -4.04 -26.02 -16.80
CA ARG A 567 -3.15 -27.21 -16.62
C ARG A 567 -1.74 -26.80 -16.17
N ARG A 568 -1.52 -25.53 -15.82
CA ARG A 568 -0.22 -24.95 -15.45
C ARG A 568 0.82 -25.01 -16.59
N ILE A 569 0.38 -25.08 -17.84
CA ILE A 569 1.24 -25.02 -19.01
C ILE A 569 1.34 -23.57 -19.47
N LYS A 570 2.57 -23.06 -19.57
CA LYS A 570 2.82 -21.74 -20.16
C LYS A 570 2.45 -21.78 -21.65
N GLU A 571 1.46 -21.00 -22.05
CA GLU A 571 1.02 -20.90 -23.45
C GLU A 571 1.78 -19.78 -24.19
N ARG A 572 2.03 -18.69 -23.49
CA ARG A 572 2.73 -17.52 -24.05
C ARG A 572 3.45 -16.76 -22.95
N GLU A 573 4.44 -16.00 -23.32
CA GLU A 573 5.08 -14.99 -22.48
C GLU A 573 4.99 -13.62 -23.15
N ILE A 574 4.88 -12.56 -22.35
CA ILE A 574 4.90 -11.18 -22.81
C ILE A 574 6.09 -10.44 -22.18
N LEU A 575 6.71 -9.58 -22.99
CA LEU A 575 7.88 -8.82 -22.56
C LEU A 575 7.43 -7.55 -21.84
N LEU A 576 7.97 -7.28 -20.64
CA LEU A 576 7.52 -6.18 -19.79
C LEU A 576 7.64 -4.82 -20.49
N ARG A 577 8.79 -4.51 -21.15
CA ARG A 577 9.00 -3.23 -21.86
C ARG A 577 7.93 -2.88 -22.88
N GLN A 578 7.27 -3.89 -23.47
CA GLN A 578 6.21 -3.69 -24.47
C GLN A 578 4.85 -3.45 -23.84
N HIS A 579 4.69 -3.71 -22.53
CA HIS A 579 3.40 -3.74 -21.85
C HIS A 579 3.25 -2.69 -20.74
N PHE A 580 4.19 -1.76 -20.62
CA PHE A 580 3.98 -0.60 -19.74
C PHE A 580 2.85 0.28 -20.26
N PHE A 581 1.85 0.51 -19.43
CA PHE A 581 0.62 1.24 -19.77
C PHE A 581 -0.09 0.66 -21.00
N LYS A 582 -0.08 -0.69 -21.16
CA LYS A 582 -0.75 -1.42 -22.24
C LYS A 582 -1.62 -2.53 -21.69
N MET A 583 -2.94 -2.34 -21.78
CA MET A 583 -3.95 -3.22 -21.17
C MET A 583 -4.60 -4.20 -22.16
N GLN A 584 -4.28 -4.14 -23.44
CA GLN A 584 -4.91 -4.91 -24.50
C GLN A 584 -5.00 -6.41 -24.18
N GLU A 585 -3.96 -6.99 -23.56
CA GLU A 585 -3.93 -8.39 -23.21
C GLU A 585 -5.05 -8.81 -22.25
N ILE A 586 -5.44 -7.92 -21.32
CA ILE A 586 -6.49 -8.19 -20.33
C ILE A 586 -7.88 -8.24 -21.00
N TYR A 587 -8.06 -7.47 -22.08
CA TYR A 587 -9.31 -7.44 -22.85
C TYR A 587 -9.53 -8.70 -23.68
N THR A 588 -8.51 -9.55 -23.87
CA THR A 588 -8.64 -10.83 -24.56
C THR A 588 -9.32 -11.85 -23.64
N PRO A 589 -10.43 -12.49 -24.06
CA PRO A 589 -11.16 -13.47 -23.25
C PRO A 589 -10.25 -14.56 -22.67
N GLY A 590 -10.40 -14.88 -21.40
CA GLY A 590 -9.62 -15.87 -20.66
C GLY A 590 -8.18 -15.47 -20.31
N ASN A 591 -7.65 -14.36 -20.82
CA ASN A 591 -6.27 -13.97 -20.50
C ASN A 591 -6.10 -13.49 -19.07
N LEU A 592 -7.13 -12.86 -18.45
CA LEU A 592 -7.07 -12.48 -17.04
C LEU A 592 -6.75 -13.70 -16.16
N ASP A 593 -7.44 -14.82 -16.36
CA ASP A 593 -7.17 -16.07 -15.62
C ASP A 593 -5.78 -16.62 -15.91
N LYS A 594 -5.30 -16.50 -17.17
CA LYS A 594 -3.94 -16.92 -17.53
C LYS A 594 -2.85 -16.09 -16.85
N PHE A 595 -3.07 -14.79 -16.65
CA PHE A 595 -2.17 -13.94 -15.84
C PHE A 595 -2.18 -14.38 -14.37
N LEU A 596 -3.35 -14.59 -13.77
CA LEU A 596 -3.48 -15.04 -12.39
C LEU A 596 -2.77 -16.38 -12.14
N ILE A 597 -2.97 -17.34 -13.06
CA ILE A 597 -2.29 -18.63 -13.00
C ILE A 597 -0.80 -18.49 -13.25
N GLY A 598 -0.41 -17.61 -14.17
CA GLY A 598 0.98 -17.27 -14.44
C GLY A 598 1.70 -16.77 -13.19
N LEU A 599 1.12 -15.79 -12.50
CA LEU A 599 1.64 -15.24 -11.24
C LEU A 599 1.78 -16.30 -10.13
N ALA A 600 0.86 -17.30 -10.10
CA ALA A 600 0.89 -18.40 -9.13
C ALA A 600 1.81 -19.56 -9.52
N SER A 601 2.34 -19.58 -10.75
CA SER A 601 3.15 -20.69 -11.28
C SER A 601 4.58 -20.26 -11.60
N GLN A 602 4.78 -19.03 -12.05
CA GLN A 602 6.10 -18.49 -12.37
C GLN A 602 6.84 -18.13 -11.07
N PRO A 603 8.09 -18.60 -10.88
CA PRO A 603 8.93 -18.15 -9.77
C PRO A 603 9.15 -16.64 -9.82
N SER A 604 9.26 -15.97 -8.68
CA SER A 604 9.84 -14.63 -8.61
C SER A 604 11.36 -14.68 -8.82
N GLN A 605 12.00 -13.53 -9.04
CA GLN A 605 13.46 -13.46 -8.88
C GLN A 605 13.84 -13.50 -7.41
N ASN A 606 15.07 -13.93 -7.08
CA ASN A 606 15.63 -13.81 -5.74
C ASN A 606 15.93 -12.33 -5.41
N ALA A 607 15.84 -11.97 -4.13
CA ALA A 607 16.20 -10.64 -3.67
C ALA A 607 17.74 -10.51 -3.54
N GLU A 608 18.36 -10.04 -4.60
CA GLU A 608 19.81 -9.84 -4.74
C GLU A 608 20.09 -8.54 -5.49
N ASN A 609 21.36 -8.26 -5.83
CA ASN A 609 21.70 -7.12 -6.71
C ASN A 609 21.50 -7.46 -8.20
N TYR A 610 20.49 -8.27 -8.51
CA TYR A 610 20.13 -8.63 -9.88
C TYR A 610 18.81 -7.97 -10.25
N PHE A 611 18.82 -7.29 -11.38
CA PHE A 611 17.67 -6.56 -11.90
C PHE A 611 17.56 -6.83 -13.38
N THR A 612 16.37 -7.20 -13.83
CA THR A 612 16.14 -7.40 -15.27
C THR A 612 16.40 -6.11 -16.04
N GLN A 613 17.03 -6.25 -17.24
CA GLN A 613 17.23 -5.10 -18.15
C GLN A 613 15.92 -4.42 -18.56
N GLU A 614 14.79 -5.10 -18.41
CA GLU A 614 13.48 -4.51 -18.69
C GLU A 614 13.20 -3.27 -17.82
N VAL A 615 13.83 -3.19 -16.63
CA VAL A 615 13.69 -2.05 -15.73
C VAL A 615 14.98 -1.24 -15.56
N THR A 616 16.16 -1.75 -15.97
CA THR A 616 17.42 -1.00 -15.85
C THR A 616 17.85 -0.30 -17.13
N ASN A 617 17.27 -0.70 -18.29
CA ASN A 617 17.59 -0.12 -19.60
C ASN A 617 16.33 0.26 -20.39
N HIS A 618 15.21 -0.41 -20.13
CA HIS A 618 13.99 -0.34 -20.92
C HIS A 618 12.76 0.10 -20.14
N LEU A 619 12.92 0.64 -18.92
CA LEU A 619 11.78 1.10 -18.13
C LEU A 619 11.00 2.18 -18.89
N PHE A 620 9.72 1.96 -19.14
CA PHE A 620 8.84 2.86 -19.89
C PHE A 620 9.40 3.20 -21.29
N GLU A 621 10.01 2.23 -21.97
CA GLU A 621 10.59 2.41 -23.30
C GLU A 621 9.60 3.08 -24.25
N GLU A 622 10.06 4.16 -24.89
CA GLU A 622 9.31 4.78 -25.98
C GLU A 622 9.42 3.89 -27.21
N GLN A 623 8.27 3.63 -27.81
CA GLN A 623 8.22 2.72 -28.96
C GLN A 623 9.18 3.14 -30.09
N GLY A 624 10.02 2.21 -30.53
CA GLY A 624 10.98 2.40 -31.63
C GLY A 624 12.27 3.09 -31.22
N LYS A 625 12.46 3.48 -29.96
CA LYS A 625 13.73 4.08 -29.48
C LYS A 625 14.75 3.03 -29.06
N GLY A 626 14.34 1.86 -28.62
CA GLY A 626 15.21 0.80 -28.14
C GLY A 626 15.84 1.05 -26.77
N PHE A 627 15.42 2.07 -26.06
CA PHE A 627 15.81 2.37 -24.69
C PHE A 627 14.68 3.05 -23.91
N GLY A 628 14.73 2.92 -22.61
CA GLY A 628 13.83 3.61 -21.67
C GLY A 628 14.60 4.32 -20.55
N LEU A 629 14.21 4.07 -19.29
CA LEU A 629 14.88 4.59 -18.10
C LEU A 629 15.54 3.46 -17.31
N ASP A 630 16.25 3.82 -16.23
CA ASP A 630 16.88 2.90 -15.29
C ASP A 630 16.26 3.06 -13.89
N LEU A 631 15.49 2.07 -13.45
CA LEU A 631 14.82 2.07 -12.18
C LEU A 631 15.78 2.14 -10.97
N VAL A 632 16.93 1.44 -11.06
CA VAL A 632 17.95 1.47 -9.99
C VAL A 632 18.54 2.88 -9.87
N SER A 633 18.89 3.50 -11.00
CA SER A 633 19.37 4.89 -11.04
C SER A 633 18.34 5.87 -10.46
N LEU A 634 17.06 5.70 -10.82
CA LEU A 634 15.97 6.53 -10.31
C LEU A 634 15.78 6.33 -8.79
N ASN A 635 15.92 5.12 -8.26
CA ASN A 635 15.82 4.85 -6.82
C ASN A 635 16.95 5.51 -6.04
N LEU A 636 18.19 5.41 -6.53
CA LEU A 636 19.36 6.06 -5.92
C LEU A 636 19.18 7.57 -5.89
N GLN A 637 18.81 8.15 -7.02
CA GLN A 637 18.64 9.59 -7.15
C GLN A 637 17.47 10.11 -6.31
N ARG A 638 16.38 9.34 -6.22
CA ARG A 638 15.22 9.66 -5.39
C ARG A 638 15.55 9.64 -3.89
N GLY A 639 16.37 8.70 -3.42
CA GLY A 639 16.87 8.70 -2.04
C GLY A 639 17.68 9.96 -1.72
N ARG A 640 18.53 10.41 -2.65
CA ARG A 640 19.29 11.68 -2.53
C ARG A 640 18.38 12.90 -2.56
N ASP A 641 17.35 12.91 -3.44
CA ASP A 641 16.32 13.95 -3.52
C ASP A 641 15.56 14.09 -2.19
N HIS A 642 15.22 12.97 -1.55
CA HIS A 642 14.52 12.95 -0.27
C HIS A 642 15.42 13.24 0.94
N GLY A 643 16.69 13.55 0.73
CA GLY A 643 17.63 13.78 1.81
C GLY A 643 17.87 12.56 2.71
N ILE A 644 17.72 11.34 2.16
CA ILE A 644 17.96 10.11 2.92
C ILE A 644 19.43 10.00 3.28
N PRO A 645 19.80 9.81 4.55
CA PRO A 645 21.17 9.55 4.99
C PRO A 645 21.80 8.34 4.30
N GLY A 646 23.13 8.24 4.36
CA GLY A 646 23.87 7.08 3.84
C GLY A 646 23.54 5.79 4.59
N TYR A 647 23.80 4.65 3.92
CA TYR A 647 23.58 3.30 4.43
C TYR A 647 24.15 3.08 5.85
N ASN A 648 25.36 3.57 6.12
CA ASN A 648 26.04 3.35 7.40
C ASN A 648 25.28 3.96 8.60
N ALA A 649 24.56 5.06 8.40
CA ALA A 649 23.71 5.66 9.44
C ALA A 649 22.54 4.75 9.81
N TYR A 650 21.85 4.17 8.82
CA TYR A 650 20.75 3.23 9.05
C TYR A 650 21.23 1.88 9.58
N ARG A 651 22.39 1.40 9.14
CA ARG A 651 23.05 0.24 9.72
C ARG A 651 23.19 0.40 11.24
N THR A 652 23.69 1.57 11.68
CA THR A 652 23.83 1.89 13.11
C THR A 652 22.46 2.02 13.80
N GLN A 653 21.51 2.68 13.19
CA GLN A 653 20.13 2.81 13.70
C GLN A 653 19.47 1.44 13.93
N CYS A 654 19.75 0.47 13.06
CA CYS A 654 19.24 -0.90 13.15
C CYS A 654 20.06 -1.82 14.08
N GLY A 655 20.95 -1.26 14.91
CA GLY A 655 21.70 -2.00 15.93
C GLY A 655 22.94 -2.73 15.43
N LEU A 656 23.37 -2.50 14.20
CA LEU A 656 24.65 -3.00 13.70
C LEU A 656 25.78 -2.03 14.06
N PRO A 657 26.99 -2.51 14.26
CA PRO A 657 28.16 -1.63 14.50
C PRO A 657 28.36 -0.68 13.32
N PRO A 658 28.65 0.60 13.54
CA PRO A 658 29.02 1.50 12.46
C PRO A 658 30.30 0.99 11.76
N ALA A 659 30.33 1.09 10.44
CA ALA A 659 31.51 0.77 9.66
C ALA A 659 32.43 2.01 9.60
N GLY A 660 33.71 1.86 9.94
CA GLY A 660 34.71 2.92 9.79
C GLY A 660 35.43 2.87 8.43
N GLN A 661 35.45 1.72 7.79
CA GLN A 661 36.07 1.45 6.51
C GLN A 661 35.32 0.36 5.72
N PHE A 662 35.59 0.25 4.42
CA PHE A 662 34.87 -0.70 3.55
C PHE A 662 35.01 -2.16 3.99
N SER A 663 36.16 -2.59 4.53
CA SER A 663 36.34 -3.96 5.04
C SER A 663 35.42 -4.33 6.19
N ASP A 664 34.90 -3.35 6.94
CA ASP A 664 33.96 -3.60 8.04
C ASP A 664 32.58 -4.05 7.53
N LEU A 665 32.29 -3.86 6.24
CA LEU A 665 31.07 -4.30 5.58
C LEU A 665 31.08 -5.80 5.22
N LEU A 666 32.25 -6.48 5.25
CA LEU A 666 32.39 -7.88 4.84
C LEU A 666 31.59 -8.85 5.72
N ASN A 667 31.18 -8.44 6.90
CA ASN A 667 30.31 -9.23 7.78
C ASN A 667 28.93 -9.48 7.17
N LEU A 668 28.40 -8.55 6.36
CA LEU A 668 27.07 -8.65 5.75
C LEU A 668 27.09 -8.58 4.23
N ILE A 669 28.10 -8.00 3.61
CA ILE A 669 28.17 -7.78 2.17
C ILE A 669 29.29 -8.62 1.58
N SER A 670 29.09 -9.17 0.38
CA SER A 670 30.10 -10.01 -0.27
C SER A 670 31.34 -9.19 -0.64
N PRO A 671 32.56 -9.79 -0.61
CA PRO A 671 33.80 -9.11 -0.95
C PRO A 671 33.75 -8.42 -2.34
N ALA A 672 33.17 -9.09 -3.32
CA ALA A 672 33.05 -8.57 -4.67
C ALA A 672 32.21 -7.28 -4.77
N ILE A 673 31.21 -7.12 -3.90
CA ILE A 673 30.41 -5.90 -3.83
C ILE A 673 31.12 -4.82 -3.00
N VAL A 674 31.78 -5.21 -1.91
CA VAL A 674 32.59 -4.28 -1.10
C VAL A 674 33.69 -3.64 -1.94
N ASP A 675 34.39 -4.40 -2.78
CA ASP A 675 35.40 -3.89 -3.73
C ASP A 675 34.82 -2.90 -4.74
N LYS A 676 33.56 -3.12 -5.17
CA LYS A 676 32.85 -2.18 -6.05
C LYS A 676 32.52 -0.89 -5.33
N PHE A 677 32.03 -0.97 -4.08
CA PHE A 677 31.75 0.19 -3.27
C PHE A 677 33.01 1.02 -3.01
N ALA A 678 34.13 0.40 -2.69
CA ALA A 678 35.40 1.07 -2.50
C ALA A 678 35.94 1.79 -3.75
N LYS A 679 35.50 1.39 -4.96
CA LYS A 679 35.82 2.06 -6.22
C LYS A 679 34.84 3.17 -6.58
N LEU A 680 33.63 3.14 -6.05
CA LEU A 680 32.54 4.07 -6.37
C LEU A 680 32.46 5.22 -5.38
N TYR A 681 32.63 4.95 -4.10
CA TYR A 681 32.43 5.90 -3.01
C TYR A 681 33.75 6.20 -2.29
N ASP A 682 33.93 7.44 -1.83
CA ASP A 682 35.12 7.84 -1.10
C ASP A 682 35.15 7.25 0.31
N THR A 683 34.00 7.17 0.97
CA THR A 683 33.86 6.60 2.32
C THR A 683 32.64 5.70 2.43
N VAL A 684 32.60 4.87 3.48
CA VAL A 684 31.42 4.03 3.79
C VAL A 684 30.17 4.86 4.10
N ASP A 685 30.31 6.10 4.57
CA ASP A 685 29.21 7.00 4.87
C ASP A 685 28.54 7.56 3.60
N ASP A 686 29.21 7.47 2.46
CA ASP A 686 28.72 7.96 1.17
C ASP A 686 27.80 6.98 0.48
N ILE A 687 27.86 5.68 0.85
CA ILE A 687 27.04 4.64 0.23
C ILE A 687 25.55 4.96 0.40
N ASP A 688 24.81 5.01 -0.70
CA ASP A 688 23.37 5.24 -0.66
C ASP A 688 22.63 4.10 0.05
N LEU A 689 21.60 4.42 0.85
CA LEU A 689 20.84 3.44 1.63
C LEU A 689 20.31 2.30 0.73
N PHE A 690 19.67 2.65 -0.40
CA PHE A 690 19.06 1.66 -1.28
C PHE A 690 20.05 0.56 -1.69
N ILE A 691 21.18 0.94 -2.28
CA ILE A 691 22.14 -0.03 -2.83
C ILE A 691 22.96 -0.71 -1.73
N GLY A 692 23.27 -0.01 -0.63
CA GLY A 692 24.00 -0.56 0.50
C GLY A 692 23.21 -1.69 1.17
N ALA A 693 21.95 -1.42 1.53
CA ALA A 693 21.11 -2.40 2.21
C ALA A 693 20.63 -3.54 1.27
N MET A 694 20.41 -3.25 -0.03
CA MET A 694 20.17 -4.30 -1.04
C MET A 694 21.34 -5.29 -1.19
N SER A 695 22.55 -4.85 -0.89
CA SER A 695 23.76 -5.66 -1.03
C SER A 695 24.04 -6.56 0.18
N GLU A 696 23.28 -6.41 1.26
CA GLU A 696 23.42 -7.27 2.44
C GLU A 696 23.01 -8.72 2.12
N ARG A 697 23.69 -9.69 2.76
CA ARG A 697 23.18 -11.06 2.80
C ARG A 697 21.82 -11.08 3.48
N LEU A 698 20.91 -11.91 2.96
CA LEU A 698 19.56 -12.02 3.50
C LEU A 698 19.60 -12.38 5.00
N ALA A 699 18.74 -11.73 5.78
CA ALA A 699 18.54 -12.13 7.17
C ALA A 699 17.90 -13.53 7.24
N PRO A 700 18.17 -14.33 8.29
CA PRO A 700 17.63 -15.68 8.38
C PRO A 700 16.12 -15.76 8.21
N GLY A 701 15.66 -16.52 7.22
CA GLY A 701 14.24 -16.70 6.90
C GLY A 701 13.54 -15.47 6.31
N ALA A 702 14.27 -14.48 5.84
CA ALA A 702 13.75 -13.24 5.22
C ALA A 702 14.20 -13.11 3.77
N LEU A 703 13.50 -12.30 2.98
CA LEU A 703 13.89 -11.91 1.61
C LEU A 703 14.74 -10.63 1.56
N VAL A 704 15.07 -10.03 2.70
CA VAL A 704 15.84 -8.79 2.77
C VAL A 704 16.97 -8.93 3.78
N GLY A 705 18.02 -8.12 3.63
CA GLY A 705 19.11 -8.01 4.59
C GLY A 705 18.67 -7.34 5.89
N HIS A 706 19.55 -7.33 6.89
CA HIS A 706 19.24 -6.87 8.25
C HIS A 706 18.74 -5.43 8.32
N THR A 707 19.35 -4.52 7.56
CA THR A 707 18.97 -3.10 7.57
C THR A 707 17.57 -2.88 6.98
N PHE A 708 17.25 -3.49 5.85
CA PHE A 708 15.91 -3.40 5.29
C PHE A 708 14.87 -4.16 6.12
N GLN A 709 15.23 -5.33 6.69
CA GLN A 709 14.37 -6.04 7.63
C GLN A 709 13.95 -5.15 8.81
N CYS A 710 14.89 -4.41 9.38
CA CYS A 710 14.66 -3.47 10.49
C CYS A 710 13.68 -2.36 10.10
N ILE A 711 13.92 -1.66 8.98
CA ILE A 711 13.09 -0.54 8.53
C ILE A 711 11.68 -1.02 8.15
N ILE A 712 11.56 -2.14 7.43
CA ILE A 712 10.28 -2.71 7.02
C ILE A 712 9.49 -3.18 8.25
N ALA A 713 10.15 -3.86 9.18
CA ALA A 713 9.52 -4.35 10.39
C ALA A 713 8.98 -3.22 11.28
N ASP A 714 9.73 -2.12 11.43
CA ASP A 714 9.30 -0.93 12.16
C ASP A 714 8.06 -0.29 11.51
N GLN A 715 8.04 -0.16 10.17
CA GLN A 715 6.89 0.38 9.47
C GLN A 715 5.64 -0.49 9.62
N PHE A 716 5.75 -1.80 9.46
CA PHE A 716 4.60 -2.69 9.63
C PHE A 716 4.13 -2.77 11.09
N LEU A 717 5.03 -2.58 12.06
CA LEU A 717 4.65 -2.38 13.46
C LEU A 717 3.77 -1.14 13.63
N LYS A 718 4.16 -0.02 12.99
CA LYS A 718 3.41 1.24 13.00
C LYS A 718 2.06 1.10 12.30
N PHE A 719 1.98 0.41 11.16
CA PHE A 719 0.73 0.12 10.47
C PHE A 719 -0.24 -0.71 11.32
N LYS A 720 0.27 -1.66 12.12
CA LYS A 720 -0.57 -2.48 12.98
C LYS A 720 -1.01 -1.74 14.24
N ARG A 721 -0.05 -1.18 14.98
CA ARG A 721 -0.31 -0.64 16.33
C ARG A 721 -0.71 0.82 16.34
N GLY A 722 -0.37 1.58 15.31
CA GLY A 722 -0.77 2.99 15.15
C GLY A 722 -2.13 3.18 14.48
N ASP A 723 -2.73 2.12 13.98
CA ASP A 723 -4.01 2.15 13.26
C ASP A 723 -5.17 1.74 14.18
N ARG A 724 -6.04 2.69 14.55
CA ARG A 724 -7.22 2.45 15.40
C ARG A 724 -8.26 1.52 14.75
N PHE A 725 -8.21 1.36 13.43
CA PHE A 725 -9.12 0.52 12.65
C PHE A 725 -8.47 -0.80 12.20
N PHE A 726 -7.32 -1.18 12.76
CA PHE A 726 -6.72 -2.46 12.39
C PHE A 726 -7.67 -3.62 12.74
N TYR A 727 -7.80 -4.59 11.83
CA TYR A 727 -8.93 -5.53 11.80
C TYR A 727 -9.13 -6.36 13.06
N ASP A 728 -8.06 -6.71 13.79
CA ASP A 728 -8.15 -7.61 14.96
C ASP A 728 -8.26 -6.89 16.31
N LEU A 729 -8.39 -5.55 16.30
CA LEU A 729 -8.46 -4.76 17.54
C LEU A 729 -9.78 -4.91 18.27
N ALA A 730 -9.71 -4.99 19.62
CA ALA A 730 -10.85 -4.87 20.54
C ALA A 730 -11.15 -3.42 20.92
N GLY A 731 -12.37 -3.18 21.38
CA GLY A 731 -12.76 -1.95 22.07
C GLY A 731 -12.81 -0.69 21.21
N GLN A 732 -12.81 -0.84 19.88
CA GLN A 732 -13.01 0.24 18.92
C GLN A 732 -14.41 0.17 18.29
N PRO A 733 -14.98 1.28 17.83
CA PRO A 733 -16.25 1.24 17.10
C PRO A 733 -16.19 0.31 15.85
N SER A 734 -15.01 0.12 15.28
CA SER A 734 -14.73 -0.74 14.14
C SER A 734 -14.46 -2.20 14.51
N SER A 735 -14.41 -2.58 15.79
CA SER A 735 -14.07 -3.93 16.20
C SER A 735 -15.06 -4.96 15.65
N PHE A 736 -14.53 -6.06 15.14
CA PHE A 736 -15.33 -7.21 14.74
C PHE A 736 -15.67 -8.08 15.97
N THR A 737 -16.79 -8.80 15.89
CA THR A 737 -17.11 -9.85 16.88
C THR A 737 -16.15 -11.04 16.73
N GLU A 738 -16.10 -11.93 17.73
CA GLU A 738 -15.23 -13.12 17.67
C GLU A 738 -15.56 -14.03 16.49
N ASP A 739 -16.85 -14.21 16.18
CA ASP A 739 -17.30 -15.01 15.03
C ASP A 739 -16.90 -14.36 13.72
N GLN A 740 -17.03 -13.02 13.60
CA GLN A 740 -16.57 -12.28 12.43
C GLN A 740 -15.05 -12.38 12.26
N LEU A 741 -14.27 -12.24 13.36
CA LEU A 741 -12.80 -12.39 13.33
C LEU A 741 -12.39 -13.82 12.94
N THR A 742 -13.10 -14.81 13.43
CA THR A 742 -12.86 -16.23 13.07
C THR A 742 -13.00 -16.43 11.56
N GLU A 743 -14.03 -15.84 10.95
CA GLU A 743 -14.20 -15.91 9.50
C GLU A 743 -13.15 -15.09 8.75
N ILE A 744 -12.82 -13.86 9.17
CA ILE A 744 -11.77 -13.04 8.54
C ILE A 744 -10.43 -13.79 8.56
N ARG A 745 -10.08 -14.48 9.65
CA ARG A 745 -8.85 -15.29 9.75
C ARG A 745 -8.81 -16.49 8.80
N ARG A 746 -9.93 -16.87 8.20
CA ARG A 746 -9.99 -17.87 7.13
C ARG A 746 -9.64 -17.30 5.76
N ALA A 747 -9.55 -15.98 5.63
CA ALA A 747 -9.15 -15.35 4.38
C ALA A 747 -7.76 -15.81 3.95
N SER A 748 -7.60 -16.03 2.65
CA SER A 748 -6.31 -16.28 2.00
C SER A 748 -6.29 -15.64 0.62
N PHE A 749 -5.12 -15.28 0.12
CA PHE A 749 -5.04 -14.69 -1.20
C PHE A 749 -5.42 -15.69 -2.30
N ALA A 750 -5.12 -16.98 -2.09
CA ALA A 750 -5.62 -18.06 -2.95
C ALA A 750 -7.14 -18.07 -3.04
N ARG A 751 -7.85 -17.83 -1.91
CA ARG A 751 -9.31 -17.77 -1.90
C ARG A 751 -9.83 -16.56 -2.66
N LEU A 752 -9.23 -15.38 -2.51
CA LEU A 752 -9.62 -14.19 -3.25
C LEU A 752 -9.51 -14.44 -4.77
N VAL A 753 -8.42 -15.05 -5.23
CA VAL A 753 -8.25 -15.42 -6.64
C VAL A 753 -9.33 -16.41 -7.08
N CYS A 754 -9.59 -17.47 -6.31
CA CYS A 754 -10.60 -18.48 -6.62
C CYS A 754 -12.03 -17.91 -6.68
N ASP A 755 -12.40 -16.98 -5.77
CA ASP A 755 -13.76 -16.43 -5.72
C ASP A 755 -14.03 -15.39 -6.82
N ASN A 756 -12.97 -14.77 -7.37
CA ASN A 756 -13.09 -13.61 -8.24
C ASN A 756 -12.53 -13.85 -9.66
N SER A 757 -12.36 -15.12 -10.05
CA SER A 757 -11.89 -15.53 -11.37
C SER A 757 -12.45 -16.89 -11.77
N ASN A 758 -12.19 -17.32 -13.02
CA ASN A 758 -12.52 -18.66 -13.48
C ASN A 758 -11.39 -19.68 -13.22
N VAL A 759 -10.38 -19.34 -12.41
CA VAL A 759 -9.31 -20.25 -12.01
C VAL A 759 -9.92 -21.43 -11.23
N LYS A 760 -9.63 -22.66 -11.65
CA LYS A 760 -10.23 -23.88 -11.08
C LYS A 760 -9.43 -24.48 -9.93
N SER A 761 -8.14 -24.15 -9.88
CA SER A 761 -7.24 -24.73 -8.87
C SER A 761 -6.11 -23.78 -8.49
N SER A 762 -5.71 -23.81 -7.23
CA SER A 762 -4.58 -23.05 -6.70
C SER A 762 -3.89 -23.84 -5.58
N GLN A 763 -2.63 -23.53 -5.32
CA GLN A 763 -2.01 -23.92 -4.05
C GLN A 763 -2.54 -23.03 -2.93
N PRO A 764 -2.80 -23.58 -1.71
CA PRO A 764 -3.29 -22.79 -0.56
C PRO A 764 -2.43 -21.59 -0.20
N LEU A 765 -1.09 -21.74 -0.19
CA LEU A 765 -0.13 -20.65 -0.03
C LEU A 765 0.30 -20.16 -1.41
N ILE A 766 -0.47 -19.28 -1.99
CA ILE A 766 -0.28 -18.84 -3.37
C ILE A 766 1.02 -18.08 -3.60
N PHE A 767 1.58 -17.45 -2.56
CA PHE A 767 2.88 -16.77 -2.58
C PHE A 767 4.07 -17.74 -2.65
N LYS A 768 3.85 -19.01 -2.30
CA LYS A 768 4.86 -20.07 -2.33
C LYS A 768 4.63 -21.00 -3.52
N THR A 769 5.71 -21.51 -4.09
CA THR A 769 5.64 -22.48 -5.19
C THR A 769 4.92 -23.77 -4.75
N PRO A 770 4.25 -24.46 -5.66
CA PRO A 770 3.66 -25.76 -5.37
C PRO A 770 4.70 -26.77 -4.84
N SER A 771 4.31 -27.53 -3.82
CA SER A 771 5.14 -28.57 -3.22
C SER A 771 4.27 -29.68 -2.62
N HIS A 772 4.88 -30.71 -2.03
CA HIS A 772 4.14 -31.79 -1.36
C HIS A 772 3.32 -31.30 -0.16
N VAL A 773 3.74 -30.21 0.52
CA VAL A 773 2.99 -29.57 1.63
C VAL A 773 2.14 -28.39 1.15
N ASN A 774 2.29 -27.94 -0.09
CA ASN A 774 1.51 -26.86 -0.70
C ASN A 774 1.04 -27.29 -2.10
N PRO A 775 0.26 -28.40 -2.21
CA PRO A 775 -0.15 -28.95 -3.49
C PRO A 775 -1.18 -28.04 -4.20
N ILE A 776 -1.27 -28.18 -5.51
CA ILE A 776 -2.33 -27.54 -6.29
C ILE A 776 -3.63 -28.27 -6.01
N LEU A 777 -4.63 -27.58 -5.48
CA LEU A 777 -5.92 -28.11 -5.09
C LEU A 777 -7.05 -27.43 -5.86
N ASN A 778 -8.18 -28.11 -5.98
CA ASN A 778 -9.40 -27.48 -6.50
C ASN A 778 -9.80 -26.31 -5.58
N CYS A 779 -10.30 -25.23 -6.17
CA CYS A 779 -10.78 -24.05 -5.45
C CYS A 779 -11.91 -24.34 -4.45
N ASP A 780 -12.63 -25.46 -4.62
CA ASP A 780 -13.65 -25.91 -3.68
C ASP A 780 -13.11 -26.81 -2.55
N SER A 781 -11.80 -27.02 -2.49
CA SER A 781 -11.14 -27.77 -1.41
C SER A 781 -11.30 -27.06 -0.06
N GLY A 782 -11.51 -27.84 1.00
CA GLY A 782 -11.53 -27.35 2.39
C GLY A 782 -10.23 -26.63 2.81
N SER A 783 -9.10 -26.93 2.16
CA SER A 783 -7.82 -26.27 2.38
C SER A 783 -7.75 -24.84 1.81
N ILE A 784 -8.69 -24.45 0.96
CA ILE A 784 -8.87 -23.06 0.48
C ILE A 784 -10.28 -22.62 0.88
N PRO A 785 -10.58 -22.41 2.17
CA PRO A 785 -11.93 -22.24 2.66
C PRO A 785 -12.56 -20.93 2.22
N ARG A 786 -13.85 -20.97 1.91
CA ARG A 786 -14.66 -19.78 1.64
C ARG A 786 -14.94 -19.02 2.92
N LEU A 787 -14.97 -17.70 2.82
CA LEU A 787 -15.44 -16.81 3.89
C LEU A 787 -16.95 -17.00 4.09
N ASN A 788 -17.37 -17.32 5.31
CA ASN A 788 -18.78 -17.38 5.67
C ASN A 788 -19.25 -16.00 6.17
N LEU A 789 -20.12 -15.35 5.41
CA LEU A 789 -20.60 -14.01 5.75
C LEU A 789 -21.82 -14.00 6.70
N ARG A 790 -22.33 -15.16 7.14
CA ARG A 790 -23.47 -15.21 8.09
C ARG A 790 -23.23 -14.41 9.38
N PRO A 791 -22.04 -14.41 10.01
CA PRO A 791 -21.78 -13.58 11.20
C PRO A 791 -21.86 -12.07 10.94
N PHE A 792 -21.87 -11.63 9.68
CA PHE A 792 -22.06 -10.24 9.28
C PHE A 792 -23.52 -9.90 8.94
N GLY A 793 -24.40 -10.91 9.00
CA GLY A 793 -25.83 -10.73 8.91
C GLY A 793 -26.37 -10.15 10.21
N VAL A 794 -27.46 -9.44 10.11
CA VAL A 794 -28.25 -9.11 11.30
C VAL A 794 -28.82 -10.44 11.83
N GLU A 795 -28.36 -10.87 13.00
CA GLU A 795 -29.00 -11.96 13.71
C GLU A 795 -30.49 -11.62 13.86
N ASP A 796 -31.35 -12.60 13.57
CA ASP A 796 -32.78 -12.46 13.86
C ASP A 796 -32.95 -12.50 15.39
N ARG A 797 -32.67 -11.34 16.04
CA ARG A 797 -32.83 -11.20 17.49
C ARG A 797 -34.27 -11.41 17.93
N TRP A 798 -35.17 -11.49 16.96
CA TRP A 798 -36.60 -11.63 17.20
C TRP A 798 -37.20 -12.72 16.27
N PRO A 799 -36.80 -13.98 16.46
CA PRO A 799 -37.26 -15.09 15.59
C PRO A 799 -38.77 -15.31 15.72
N GLU A 800 -39.40 -14.84 16.77
CA GLU A 800 -40.83 -14.90 16.96
C GLU A 800 -41.60 -13.86 16.11
N TYR A 801 -40.93 -12.88 15.52
CA TYR A 801 -41.55 -11.89 14.64
C TYR A 801 -41.43 -12.26 13.19
N ASN A 802 -42.47 -12.01 12.40
CA ASN A 802 -42.42 -12.12 10.94
C ASN A 802 -41.55 -11.02 10.39
N THR A 803 -40.89 -11.30 9.26
CA THR A 803 -40.08 -10.30 8.53
C THR A 803 -40.88 -9.78 7.34
N GLY A 804 -41.13 -8.50 7.29
CA GLY A 804 -41.81 -7.81 6.18
C GLY A 804 -40.85 -7.10 5.25
N ASP A 805 -41.39 -6.37 4.27
CA ASP A 805 -40.64 -5.58 3.31
C ASP A 805 -39.69 -4.60 4.00
N GLY A 806 -38.43 -4.52 3.48
CA GLY A 806 -37.37 -3.68 4.06
C GLY A 806 -36.84 -4.15 5.41
N GLY A 807 -37.07 -5.42 5.81
CA GLY A 807 -36.54 -6.00 7.05
C GLY A 807 -37.31 -5.64 8.32
N VAL A 808 -38.48 -5.05 8.19
CA VAL A 808 -39.36 -4.71 9.33
C VAL A 808 -39.78 -5.96 10.05
N LYS A 809 -39.69 -5.98 11.38
CA LYS A 809 -40.23 -7.06 12.24
C LYS A 809 -41.64 -6.74 12.67
N TRP A 810 -42.57 -7.71 12.54
CA TRP A 810 -43.97 -7.51 12.89
C TRP A 810 -44.67 -8.76 13.43
N LEU A 811 -45.70 -8.57 14.22
CA LEU A 811 -46.57 -9.62 14.75
C LEU A 811 -48.04 -9.20 14.68
N GLN A 812 -48.90 -10.19 14.68
CA GLN A 812 -50.35 -10.01 14.84
C GLN A 812 -50.72 -9.98 16.34
N ASN A 813 -51.87 -9.39 16.61
CA ASN A 813 -52.51 -9.34 17.96
C ASN A 813 -51.59 -8.67 19.01
N CYS A 814 -50.92 -7.58 18.64
CA CYS A 814 -50.07 -6.85 19.55
C CYS A 814 -50.07 -5.32 19.30
N ASP A 815 -49.66 -4.59 20.34
CA ASP A 815 -49.46 -3.12 20.34
C ASP A 815 -48.20 -2.78 21.11
N PHE A 816 -47.64 -1.63 20.80
CA PHE A 816 -46.70 -0.88 21.63
C PHE A 816 -47.43 0.34 22.22
N PRO A 817 -48.08 0.23 23.40
CA PRO A 817 -48.89 1.29 23.93
C PRO A 817 -48.18 2.61 24.16
N GLY A 818 -48.74 3.73 23.71
CA GLY A 818 -48.13 5.04 23.84
C GLY A 818 -47.02 5.34 22.83
N TYR A 819 -46.23 6.39 23.07
CA TYR A 819 -45.13 6.86 22.25
C TYR A 819 -45.50 7.20 20.80
N ASP A 820 -46.74 7.58 20.56
CA ASP A 820 -47.26 7.91 19.24
C ASP A 820 -46.66 9.24 18.73
N LEU A 821 -46.01 9.16 17.59
CA LEU A 821 -45.51 10.34 16.86
C LEU A 821 -46.61 10.92 15.98
N SER A 822 -47.28 10.05 15.26
CA SER A 822 -48.33 10.43 14.33
C SER A 822 -49.23 9.23 13.99
N ARG A 823 -50.36 9.48 13.33
CA ARG A 823 -51.28 8.43 12.88
C ARG A 823 -51.75 8.70 11.45
N LYS A 824 -51.93 7.64 10.67
CA LYS A 824 -52.40 7.73 9.30
C LYS A 824 -53.27 6.52 8.94
N THR A 825 -54.38 6.76 8.24
CA THR A 825 -55.23 5.68 7.75
C THR A 825 -54.65 5.11 6.46
N ILE A 826 -54.08 3.89 6.51
CA ILE A 826 -53.44 3.18 5.38
C ILE A 826 -53.62 1.67 5.59
N PRO A 827 -53.47 0.83 4.52
CA PRO A 827 -53.34 -0.62 4.66
C PRO A 827 -52.20 -1.04 5.58
N GLY A 828 -52.40 -2.13 6.34
CA GLY A 828 -51.45 -2.61 7.33
C GLY A 828 -50.06 -2.91 6.76
N GLU A 829 -49.98 -3.48 5.58
CA GLU A 829 -48.77 -3.76 4.83
C GLU A 829 -47.92 -2.53 4.51
N GLN A 830 -48.53 -1.33 4.48
CA GLN A 830 -47.83 -0.07 4.19
C GLN A 830 -47.32 0.63 5.47
N CYS A 831 -47.78 0.18 6.65
CA CYS A 831 -47.43 0.82 7.93
C CYS A 831 -45.94 0.79 8.23
N GLY A 832 -45.30 -0.37 8.01
CA GLY A 832 -43.85 -0.53 8.17
C GLY A 832 -43.05 0.37 7.24
N ARG A 833 -43.43 0.47 5.96
CA ARG A 833 -42.77 1.36 4.98
C ARG A 833 -42.97 2.84 5.35
N LEU A 834 -44.11 3.21 5.90
CA LEU A 834 -44.36 4.55 6.40
C LEU A 834 -43.43 4.89 7.57
N CYS A 835 -43.18 3.95 8.48
CA CYS A 835 -42.24 4.09 9.59
C CYS A 835 -40.78 4.18 9.09
N ILE A 836 -40.41 3.39 8.07
CA ILE A 836 -39.07 3.48 7.43
C ILE A 836 -38.79 4.89 6.93
N ASN A 837 -39.78 5.50 6.29
CA ASN A 837 -39.65 6.82 5.68
C ASN A 837 -39.75 7.98 6.68
N ASP A 838 -40.12 7.73 7.93
CA ASP A 838 -40.15 8.72 8.99
C ASP A 838 -38.84 8.66 9.83
N GLY A 839 -38.11 9.74 9.82
CA GLY A 839 -36.80 9.80 10.48
C GLY A 839 -36.81 9.55 12.00
N LYS A 840 -37.97 9.74 12.66
CA LYS A 840 -38.13 9.56 14.11
C LYS A 840 -38.80 8.25 14.47
N CYS A 841 -39.53 7.65 13.55
CA CYS A 841 -40.25 6.40 13.79
C CYS A 841 -39.31 5.21 13.94
N ASN A 842 -39.42 4.44 15.01
CA ASN A 842 -38.69 3.17 15.19
C ASN A 842 -39.62 1.98 15.37
N ALA A 843 -40.91 2.22 15.67
CA ALA A 843 -41.95 1.20 15.82
C ALA A 843 -43.32 1.71 15.30
N PHE A 844 -44.23 0.77 15.06
CA PHE A 844 -45.58 1.09 14.63
C PHE A 844 -46.61 0.10 15.20
N THR A 845 -47.88 0.55 15.25
CA THR A 845 -49.04 -0.33 15.45
C THR A 845 -50.09 0.01 14.42
N HIS A 846 -50.64 -1.00 13.75
CA HIS A 846 -51.75 -0.89 12.83
C HIS A 846 -53.00 -1.55 13.42
N ASN A 847 -54.05 -0.77 13.58
CA ASN A 847 -55.33 -1.31 13.97
C ASN A 847 -56.11 -1.76 12.72
N SER A 848 -56.27 -3.06 12.56
CA SER A 848 -56.87 -3.64 11.37
C SER A 848 -58.37 -3.30 11.25
N ALA A 849 -59.06 -3.04 12.33
CA ALA A 849 -60.52 -2.72 12.33
C ALA A 849 -60.77 -1.27 11.84
N THR A 850 -59.85 -0.34 12.16
CA THR A 850 -60.02 1.06 11.78
C THR A 850 -59.13 1.47 10.60
N GLY A 851 -58.19 0.62 10.19
CA GLY A 851 -57.18 0.92 9.16
C GLY A 851 -56.15 1.99 9.56
N ILE A 852 -56.02 2.28 10.87
CA ILE A 852 -55.15 3.34 11.36
C ILE A 852 -53.77 2.75 11.71
N CYS A 853 -52.76 3.30 11.09
CA CYS A 853 -51.34 3.11 11.42
C CYS A 853 -50.88 4.18 12.40
N PHE A 854 -50.35 3.81 13.55
CA PHE A 854 -49.70 4.66 14.53
C PHE A 854 -48.19 4.53 14.40
N LEU A 855 -47.49 5.59 14.05
CA LEU A 855 -46.02 5.65 14.05
C LEU A 855 -45.53 6.00 15.46
N LYS A 856 -44.50 5.35 15.92
CA LYS A 856 -44.05 5.40 17.33
C LYS A 856 -42.54 5.58 17.44
N ASP A 857 -42.11 6.16 18.55
CA ASP A 857 -40.70 6.23 18.96
C ASP A 857 -40.56 5.63 20.37
N ILE A 858 -40.39 4.31 20.40
CA ILE A 858 -40.34 3.55 21.67
C ILE A 858 -38.89 3.36 22.15
N PRO A 859 -38.62 3.34 23.48
CA PRO A 859 -37.35 2.92 24.03
C PRO A 859 -36.98 1.48 23.67
N ALA A 860 -35.70 1.17 23.52
CA ALA A 860 -35.24 -0.18 23.19
C ALA A 860 -35.64 -1.30 24.16
N SER A 861 -35.93 -0.95 25.39
CA SER A 861 -36.41 -1.88 26.44
C SER A 861 -37.94 -1.99 26.52
N TYR A 862 -38.67 -1.33 25.61
CA TYR A 862 -40.13 -1.26 25.71
C TYR A 862 -40.82 -2.55 25.28
N GLY A 863 -41.72 -3.06 26.12
CA GLY A 863 -42.45 -4.29 25.86
C GLY A 863 -43.75 -4.10 25.05
N ARG A 864 -44.14 -5.14 24.31
CA ARG A 864 -45.44 -5.19 23.64
C ARG A 864 -46.56 -5.61 24.58
N SER A 865 -47.76 -5.20 24.27
CA SER A 865 -49.02 -5.62 24.94
C SER A 865 -49.94 -6.36 23.98
N PRO A 866 -50.78 -7.30 24.39
CA PRO A 866 -51.78 -7.91 23.55
C PRO A 866 -52.84 -6.89 23.09
N TRP A 867 -53.19 -6.95 21.79
CA TRP A 867 -54.29 -6.19 21.22
C TRP A 867 -54.87 -6.98 20.05
N ASP A 868 -55.97 -7.64 20.25
CA ASP A 868 -56.61 -8.47 19.23
C ASP A 868 -56.97 -7.65 17.98
N GLY A 869 -56.64 -8.18 16.80
CA GLY A 869 -56.88 -7.51 15.54
C GLY A 869 -55.97 -6.36 15.20
N ALA A 870 -54.92 -6.11 15.98
CA ALA A 870 -53.86 -5.16 15.64
C ALA A 870 -52.63 -5.88 15.15
N ILE A 871 -51.77 -5.17 14.43
CA ILE A 871 -50.45 -5.60 13.98
C ILE A 871 -49.44 -4.61 14.57
N CYS A 872 -48.51 -5.08 15.40
CA CYS A 872 -47.40 -4.23 15.82
C CYS A 872 -46.10 -4.64 15.14
N GLY A 873 -45.23 -3.67 14.93
CA GLY A 873 -43.93 -3.92 14.32
C GLY A 873 -42.93 -2.82 14.66
N PHE A 874 -41.69 -3.10 14.37
CA PHE A 874 -40.58 -2.19 14.63
C PHE A 874 -39.45 -2.34 13.59
N LEU A 875 -38.56 -1.35 13.58
CA LEU A 875 -37.40 -1.30 12.70
C LEU A 875 -36.18 -1.82 13.48
N PRO A 876 -35.72 -3.09 13.25
CA PRO A 876 -34.64 -3.70 14.05
C PRO A 876 -33.35 -2.90 14.11
N TRP A 877 -33.05 -2.14 13.06
CA TRP A 877 -31.83 -1.33 12.93
C TRP A 877 -31.87 0.00 13.68
N LYS A 878 -32.98 0.33 14.31
CA LYS A 878 -33.12 1.50 15.18
C LYS A 878 -33.06 1.15 16.67
N PHE A 879 -32.79 -0.15 16.99
CA PHE A 879 -32.74 -0.65 18.36
C PHE A 879 -31.36 -1.18 18.77
#